data_17409de925bb8aaa928e09aeefef5a42
#
_entry.id   17409de925bb8aaa928e09aeefef5a42
#
_cell.length_a   1.000
_cell.length_b   1.000
_cell.length_c   1.000
_cell.angle_alpha   90.00
_cell.angle_beta   90.00
_cell.angle_gamma   90.00
#
_symmetry.space_group_name_H-M   'P 1'
#
loop_
_entity.id
_entity.type
_entity.pdbx_description
1 polymer ?
#
loop_
_entity_poly.entity_id
_entity_poly.type
_entity_poly.pdbx_seq_one_letter_code
_entity_poly.pdbx_strand_id
1 'polypeptide(L)'
;VSRPDDEGLIHVGVHNGTSEQIALRPGASEQFTHGEHEVSLKYTVGSAEPNVEIVIATKPEPVNRRTLQLDTVHEGITVGSWVAIQRPAKGSDQGVPGDPKLAFVTTQVAAVRTAAYTNYGITGRGTELTLADPWLDEFDVLLSHIRDTTVHAAGEPLRLADEPLGEDVHGNQIELAELYDGLRPGRTLIVEGERSDIPGTAGVRATEVVTIAAADPAADPRLPGDHVHTRLTLTADLAHRYRRETVRILGNVVEATHGESREEAIGSGDSDRVNQTFALWQSPLTWLADDNPLGATPVLEVRVDGVLWHEVDSLAGRGPTERVYITGSTADGRTTVTFGDGVHGARLPSGHENVRARYRFGTGKAANVPADRVTQPLTRPLGVTAVTNPRPATGGADADGPALTRRTVPLAVSALDRLVSESDYEDFARSRAGIGRAAAREIFDGRRRVLHVTVAGTDDVPIAPDSDTLRALRGALTEYGDANLPVRVDGRELVLLLIAAKVKVAPDHAWQTVEPRLRQALLHRLGFEGRELGRPARLSEVLATAHTVPGVDYMDVDVFTGVPAFATPEELTELLTRPGPPRATVPAHPATYDEKTHTVRADDGETLSEVCARYGVPLAELLRLNPDITDTRRLPKGRSVYVFRGIRPAQLALLSPRAADTLILTEVK
;
A
#
# COMPACT_ATOMS: atom_id res chain seq x y z
N VAL A 1 71.91 -52.95 -29.17
CA VAL A 1 71.02 -53.36 -30.27
C VAL A 1 71.73 -54.57 -30.94
N SER A 2 71.06 -55.73 -31.02
CA SER A 2 71.57 -56.88 -31.70
C SER A 2 71.45 -56.78 -33.25
N ARG A 3 72.16 -57.71 -33.95
CA ARG A 3 71.83 -57.93 -35.38
C ARG A 3 70.47 -58.63 -35.47
N PRO A 4 69.70 -58.45 -36.57
CA PRO A 4 68.49 -59.22 -36.78
C PRO A 4 68.72 -60.71 -36.65
N ASP A 5 67.84 -61.42 -35.96
CA ASP A 5 67.84 -62.86 -35.86
C ASP A 5 67.20 -63.50 -37.10
N ASP A 6 67.09 -64.83 -37.13
CA ASP A 6 66.52 -65.59 -38.25
C ASP A 6 65.03 -65.24 -38.55
N GLU A 7 64.34 -64.60 -37.61
CA GLU A 7 63.00 -64.13 -37.78
C GLU A 7 62.95 -62.62 -38.12
N GLY A 8 64.12 -61.97 -38.28
CA GLY A 8 64.23 -60.53 -38.61
C GLY A 8 63.99 -59.57 -37.43
N LEU A 9 63.98 -60.11 -36.21
CA LEU A 9 63.79 -59.35 -34.95
C LEU A 9 65.15 -58.74 -34.50
N ILE A 10 65.09 -57.44 -34.07
CA ILE A 10 66.24 -56.81 -33.42
C ILE A 10 65.95 -56.73 -31.92
N HIS A 11 66.90 -57.15 -31.11
CA HIS A 11 66.84 -57.04 -29.67
C HIS A 11 67.59 -55.82 -29.16
N VAL A 12 66.85 -54.97 -28.45
CA VAL A 12 67.41 -53.76 -27.81
C VAL A 12 67.51 -54.00 -26.30
N GLY A 13 68.70 -54.08 -25.79
CA GLY A 13 68.98 -54.23 -24.37
C GLY A 13 69.02 -52.85 -23.71
N VAL A 14 68.22 -52.59 -22.68
CA VAL A 14 68.26 -51.43 -21.83
C VAL A 14 68.90 -51.83 -20.51
N HIS A 15 70.00 -51.18 -20.14
CA HIS A 15 70.69 -51.42 -18.88
C HIS A 15 70.49 -50.30 -17.90
N ASN A 16 69.77 -50.57 -16.83
CA ASN A 16 69.66 -49.71 -15.63
C ASN A 16 69.41 -50.60 -14.42
N GLY A 17 70.44 -51.35 -14.03
CA GLY A 17 70.31 -52.21 -12.83
C GLY A 17 69.59 -53.52 -13.06
N THR A 18 68.62 -53.58 -13.91
CA THR A 18 67.99 -54.83 -14.47
C THR A 18 67.99 -54.75 -15.96
N SER A 19 68.50 -55.84 -16.61
CA SER A 19 68.61 -55.93 -18.06
C SER A 19 67.31 -56.43 -18.68
N GLU A 20 66.53 -55.54 -19.31
CA GLU A 20 65.37 -55.88 -20.13
C GLU A 20 65.76 -55.86 -21.62
N GLN A 21 65.34 -56.93 -22.35
CA GLN A 21 65.49 -57.00 -23.79
C GLN A 21 64.12 -56.77 -24.46
N ILE A 22 64.05 -55.76 -25.33
CA ILE A 22 62.87 -55.51 -26.13
C ILE A 22 63.14 -56.02 -27.54
N ALA A 23 62.28 -56.89 -28.03
CA ALA A 23 62.38 -57.47 -29.40
C ALA A 23 61.50 -56.67 -30.35
N LEU A 24 62.05 -55.99 -31.35
CA LEU A 24 61.36 -55.17 -32.33
C LEU A 24 61.28 -55.83 -33.70
N ARG A 25 60.09 -55.94 -34.29
CA ARG A 25 59.85 -56.33 -35.68
C ARG A 25 60.09 -55.18 -36.66
N PRO A 26 60.47 -55.51 -37.92
CA PRO A 26 60.59 -54.48 -38.94
C PRO A 26 59.34 -53.64 -39.07
N GLY A 27 59.53 -52.34 -39.01
CA GLY A 27 58.40 -51.38 -39.06
C GLY A 27 57.68 -51.13 -37.73
N ALA A 28 58.01 -51.83 -36.64
CA ALA A 28 57.40 -51.61 -35.32
C ALA A 28 58.06 -50.44 -34.58
N SER A 29 57.26 -49.77 -33.74
CA SER A 29 57.73 -48.78 -32.77
C SER A 29 57.20 -49.13 -31.40
N GLU A 30 58.05 -49.06 -30.39
CA GLU A 30 57.67 -49.22 -28.98
C GLU A 30 58.08 -48.03 -28.16
N GLN A 31 57.26 -47.72 -27.16
CA GLN A 31 57.50 -46.61 -26.22
C GLN A 31 57.44 -47.17 -24.80
N PHE A 32 58.42 -46.83 -23.99
CA PHE A 32 58.45 -47.16 -22.58
C PHE A 32 59.09 -46.08 -21.75
N THR A 33 58.71 -46.02 -20.48
CA THR A 33 59.23 -45.00 -19.53
C THR A 33 60.41 -45.58 -18.76
N HIS A 34 61.58 -44.95 -18.75
CA HIS A 34 62.73 -45.35 -17.96
C HIS A 34 63.22 -44.13 -17.11
N GLY A 35 62.97 -44.22 -15.80
CA GLY A 35 63.23 -43.10 -14.89
C GLY A 35 62.38 -41.87 -15.26
N GLU A 36 63.02 -40.71 -15.46
CA GLU A 36 62.42 -39.47 -15.90
C GLU A 36 62.32 -39.30 -17.44
N HIS A 37 62.68 -40.34 -18.18
CA HIS A 37 62.76 -40.31 -19.63
C HIS A 37 61.72 -41.21 -20.27
N GLU A 38 61.07 -40.70 -21.30
CA GLU A 38 60.25 -41.48 -22.22
C GLU A 38 61.12 -41.91 -23.43
N VAL A 39 61.28 -43.20 -23.65
CA VAL A 39 62.13 -43.75 -24.71
C VAL A 39 61.22 -44.31 -25.77
N SER A 40 61.34 -43.81 -27.00
CA SER A 40 60.69 -44.39 -28.16
C SER A 40 61.74 -45.09 -29.05
N LEU A 41 61.44 -46.27 -29.41
CA LEU A 41 62.29 -47.12 -30.32
C LEU A 41 61.51 -47.34 -31.59
N LYS A 42 62.11 -47.04 -32.74
CA LYS A 42 61.49 -47.25 -34.05
C LYS A 42 62.49 -48.04 -34.94
N TYR A 43 62.07 -49.21 -35.38
CA TYR A 43 62.86 -50.08 -36.26
C TYR A 43 62.45 -49.84 -37.72
N THR A 44 63.36 -49.31 -38.55
CA THR A 44 63.17 -49.13 -39.99
C THR A 44 64.17 -49.99 -40.78
N VAL A 45 63.68 -50.72 -41.75
CA VAL A 45 64.55 -51.50 -42.66
C VAL A 45 64.88 -50.63 -43.82
N GLY A 46 66.13 -50.17 -43.88
CA GLY A 46 66.66 -49.48 -45.04
C GLY A 46 67.24 -50.44 -46.09
N SER A 47 67.49 -50.01 -47.34
CA SER A 47 67.91 -50.82 -48.47
C SER A 47 69.31 -51.39 -48.34
N ALA A 48 70.12 -51.07 -47.29
CA ALA A 48 71.47 -51.54 -47.12
C ALA A 48 71.76 -52.16 -45.71
N GLU A 49 71.15 -51.57 -44.65
CA GLU A 49 71.32 -52.09 -43.29
C GLU A 49 70.05 -51.70 -42.43
N PRO A 50 69.70 -52.55 -41.44
CA PRO A 50 68.62 -52.21 -40.50
C PRO A 50 69.03 -51.10 -39.61
N ASN A 51 68.11 -50.07 -39.46
CA ASN A 51 68.34 -48.96 -38.61
C ASN A 51 67.26 -48.84 -37.48
N VAL A 52 67.75 -48.68 -36.26
CA VAL A 52 66.88 -48.40 -35.09
C VAL A 52 67.08 -47.00 -34.64
N GLU A 53 66.03 -46.21 -34.79
CA GLU A 53 65.96 -44.85 -34.27
C GLU A 53 65.59 -44.94 -32.81
N ILE A 54 66.44 -44.39 -31.93
CA ILE A 54 66.19 -44.29 -30.50
C ILE A 54 66.02 -42.82 -30.19
N VAL A 55 64.79 -42.42 -29.76
CA VAL A 55 64.50 -41.09 -29.30
C VAL A 55 64.27 -41.13 -27.79
N ILE A 56 65.09 -40.43 -27.03
CA ILE A 56 64.98 -40.27 -25.61
C ILE A 56 64.47 -38.88 -25.32
N ALA A 57 63.23 -38.77 -24.85
CA ALA A 57 62.65 -37.50 -24.39
C ALA A 57 62.62 -37.51 -22.84
N THR A 58 63.06 -36.42 -22.26
CA THR A 58 62.88 -36.23 -20.83
C THR A 58 61.39 -36.06 -20.58
N LYS A 59 60.82 -36.87 -19.63
CA LYS A 59 59.42 -36.72 -19.24
C LYS A 59 59.27 -35.30 -18.72
N PRO A 60 58.42 -34.45 -19.31
CA PRO A 60 58.22 -33.12 -18.77
C PRO A 60 57.69 -33.24 -17.32
N GLU A 61 58.26 -32.43 -16.42
CA GLU A 61 57.68 -32.29 -15.06
C GLU A 61 56.18 -32.04 -15.19
N PRO A 62 55.33 -32.58 -14.33
CA PRO A 62 53.91 -32.36 -14.41
C PRO A 62 53.66 -30.84 -14.28
N VAL A 63 53.28 -30.22 -15.37
CA VAL A 63 52.98 -28.78 -15.41
C VAL A 63 51.90 -28.48 -14.39
N ASN A 64 52.20 -27.66 -13.38
CA ASN A 64 51.21 -27.25 -12.44
C ASN A 64 50.28 -26.25 -13.12
N ARG A 65 49.17 -26.74 -13.66
CA ARG A 65 48.17 -25.97 -14.43
C ARG A 65 47.52 -24.82 -13.67
N ARG A 66 47.75 -24.78 -12.36
CA ARG A 66 47.19 -23.73 -11.47
C ARG A 66 48.24 -22.68 -11.07
N THR A 67 49.50 -22.89 -11.42
CA THR A 67 50.55 -21.92 -11.10
C THR A 67 50.71 -20.94 -12.25
N LEU A 68 50.66 -19.65 -11.96
CA LEU A 68 50.86 -18.56 -12.88
C LEU A 68 52.00 -17.69 -12.34
N GLN A 69 53.04 -17.50 -13.16
CA GLN A 69 54.17 -16.64 -12.82
C GLN A 69 54.12 -15.33 -13.60
N LEU A 70 54.12 -14.23 -12.88
CA LEU A 70 54.08 -12.88 -13.46
C LEU A 70 55.49 -12.38 -13.71
N ASP A 71 55.63 -11.42 -14.61
CA ASP A 71 56.87 -10.84 -15.12
C ASP A 71 57.64 -10.07 -14.04
N THR A 72 56.94 -9.43 -13.10
CA THR A 72 57.52 -8.61 -12.04
C THR A 72 56.84 -8.87 -10.72
N VAL A 73 57.34 -8.21 -9.64
CA VAL A 73 56.71 -8.29 -8.33
C VAL A 73 55.51 -7.32 -8.26
N HIS A 74 54.34 -7.85 -8.01
CA HIS A 74 53.11 -7.09 -7.85
C HIS A 74 52.56 -7.24 -6.42
N GLU A 75 52.68 -6.15 -5.62
CA GLU A 75 52.26 -6.13 -4.20
C GLU A 75 50.73 -6.01 -4.01
N GLY A 76 50.00 -5.57 -5.04
CA GLY A 76 48.55 -5.33 -4.98
C GLY A 76 47.68 -6.60 -5.12
N ILE A 77 48.28 -7.76 -5.38
CA ILE A 77 47.54 -9.01 -5.55
C ILE A 77 47.53 -9.77 -4.22
N THR A 78 46.34 -10.05 -3.70
CA THR A 78 46.14 -10.75 -2.41
C THR A 78 45.42 -12.06 -2.59
N VAL A 79 45.54 -12.96 -1.60
CA VAL A 79 44.77 -14.20 -1.58
C VAL A 79 43.27 -13.89 -1.53
N GLY A 80 42.50 -14.57 -2.37
CA GLY A 80 41.04 -14.36 -2.52
C GLY A 80 40.68 -13.31 -3.58
N SER A 81 41.67 -12.52 -4.11
CA SER A 81 41.38 -11.60 -5.21
C SER A 81 41.12 -12.35 -6.52
N TRP A 82 40.27 -11.72 -7.36
CA TRP A 82 39.98 -12.25 -8.69
C TRP A 82 41.05 -11.85 -9.69
N VAL A 83 41.39 -12.78 -10.58
CA VAL A 83 42.27 -12.53 -11.72
C VAL A 83 41.58 -13.01 -13.00
N ALA A 84 41.76 -12.27 -14.07
CA ALA A 84 41.32 -12.66 -15.41
C ALA A 84 42.54 -12.85 -16.31
N ILE A 85 42.66 -14.01 -16.92
CA ILE A 85 43.80 -14.44 -17.72
C ILE A 85 43.32 -14.54 -19.17
N GLN A 86 43.85 -13.70 -20.03
CA GLN A 86 43.57 -13.70 -21.44
C GLN A 86 44.76 -14.29 -22.19
N ARG A 87 44.54 -15.42 -22.83
CA ARG A 87 45.54 -16.15 -23.61
C ARG A 87 45.41 -15.77 -25.09
N PRO A 88 46.52 -15.73 -25.84
CA PRO A 88 46.46 -15.55 -27.30
C PRO A 88 45.63 -16.70 -27.92
N ALA A 89 44.81 -16.38 -28.91
CA ALA A 89 44.06 -17.38 -29.66
C ALA A 89 45.08 -18.35 -30.33
N LYS A 90 44.96 -19.63 -30.04
CA LYS A 90 45.79 -20.64 -30.74
C LYS A 90 45.40 -20.60 -32.22
N GLY A 91 46.30 -20.14 -33.07
CA GLY A 91 46.08 -20.07 -34.50
C GLY A 91 45.90 -21.49 -35.08
N SER A 92 45.06 -21.61 -36.10
CA SER A 92 44.73 -22.85 -36.79
C SER A 92 45.95 -23.56 -37.43
N ASP A 93 47.11 -22.90 -37.47
CA ASP A 93 48.31 -23.42 -38.10
C ASP A 93 49.16 -24.36 -37.26
N GLN A 94 48.84 -24.55 -35.98
CA GLN A 94 49.67 -25.40 -35.11
C GLN A 94 49.08 -26.77 -34.81
N GLY A 95 47.87 -27.11 -35.30
CA GLY A 95 47.33 -28.47 -35.25
C GLY A 95 47.07 -29.04 -33.85
N VAL A 96 47.19 -28.24 -32.76
CA VAL A 96 46.98 -28.65 -31.39
C VAL A 96 45.61 -28.23 -30.94
N PRO A 97 44.70 -29.16 -30.62
CA PRO A 97 43.40 -28.81 -30.10
C PRO A 97 43.57 -28.11 -28.72
N GLY A 98 43.11 -26.92 -28.57
CA GLY A 98 43.06 -26.21 -27.29
C GLY A 98 41.63 -26.11 -26.80
N ASP A 99 41.41 -26.16 -25.50
CA ASP A 99 40.10 -25.93 -24.90
C ASP A 99 39.73 -24.43 -25.06
N PRO A 100 38.69 -24.09 -25.84
CA PRO A 100 38.27 -22.68 -26.03
C PRO A 100 37.92 -22.00 -24.73
N LYS A 101 37.51 -22.74 -23.69
CA LYS A 101 37.17 -22.18 -22.36
C LYS A 101 38.39 -21.63 -21.64
N LEU A 102 39.59 -22.12 -21.96
CA LEU A 102 40.85 -21.64 -21.38
C LEU A 102 41.47 -20.45 -22.10
N ALA A 103 40.86 -19.96 -23.19
CA ALA A 103 41.31 -18.75 -23.88
C ALA A 103 41.13 -17.48 -23.03
N PHE A 104 40.08 -17.49 -22.18
CA PHE A 104 39.82 -16.46 -21.15
C PHE A 104 39.35 -17.12 -19.87
N VAL A 105 40.19 -17.07 -18.84
CA VAL A 105 39.92 -17.72 -17.54
C VAL A 105 39.80 -16.67 -16.46
N THR A 106 38.66 -16.68 -15.72
CA THR A 106 38.50 -15.91 -14.51
C THR A 106 38.52 -16.83 -13.31
N THR A 107 39.40 -16.57 -12.36
CA THR A 107 39.57 -17.43 -11.17
C THR A 107 40.05 -16.62 -9.98
N GLN A 108 39.98 -17.23 -8.78
CA GLN A 108 40.50 -16.62 -7.57
C GLN A 108 41.93 -17.06 -7.28
N VAL A 109 42.67 -16.15 -6.66
CA VAL A 109 44.04 -16.42 -6.18
C VAL A 109 43.96 -17.20 -4.86
N ALA A 110 44.44 -18.46 -4.87
CA ALA A 110 44.49 -19.30 -3.69
C ALA A 110 45.78 -19.07 -2.85
N ALA A 111 46.89 -18.70 -3.47
CA ALA A 111 48.13 -18.34 -2.78
C ALA A 111 48.95 -17.37 -3.62
N VAL A 112 49.69 -16.49 -2.95
CA VAL A 112 50.62 -15.54 -3.57
C VAL A 112 51.99 -15.66 -2.91
N ARG A 113 53.04 -15.75 -3.69
CA ARG A 113 54.41 -15.72 -3.21
C ARG A 113 55.33 -14.97 -4.16
N THR A 114 56.39 -14.36 -3.64
CA THR A 114 57.47 -13.83 -4.45
C THR A 114 58.45 -14.95 -4.73
N ALA A 115 58.60 -15.32 -6.01
CA ALA A 115 59.55 -16.33 -6.46
C ALA A 115 60.73 -15.70 -7.19
N ALA A 116 61.93 -16.23 -6.92
CA ALA A 116 63.11 -15.93 -7.67
C ALA A 116 63.31 -17.12 -8.68
N TYR A 117 63.58 -16.79 -9.91
CA TYR A 117 63.78 -17.80 -10.96
C TYR A 117 65.04 -17.49 -11.74
N THR A 118 65.72 -18.53 -12.15
CA THR A 118 66.87 -18.47 -13.00
C THR A 118 66.71 -19.50 -14.12
N ASN A 119 66.20 -19.03 -15.27
CA ASN A 119 66.00 -19.89 -16.45
C ASN A 119 66.72 -19.27 -17.62
N TYR A 120 67.43 -20.13 -18.40
CA TYR A 120 68.14 -19.71 -19.59
C TYR A 120 69.18 -18.60 -19.37
N GLY A 121 69.80 -18.56 -18.17
CA GLY A 121 70.78 -17.52 -17.81
C GLY A 121 70.20 -16.17 -17.39
N ILE A 122 68.88 -16.03 -17.34
CA ILE A 122 68.21 -14.82 -16.86
C ILE A 122 67.73 -15.06 -15.42
N THR A 123 68.20 -14.19 -14.49
CA THR A 123 67.77 -14.23 -13.10
C THR A 123 66.76 -13.08 -12.89
N GLY A 124 65.58 -13.42 -12.39
CA GLY A 124 64.52 -12.47 -12.11
C GLY A 124 63.77 -12.78 -10.82
N ARG A 125 62.99 -11.78 -10.34
CA ARG A 125 61.99 -11.96 -9.27
C ARG A 125 60.63 -11.61 -9.82
N GLY A 126 59.65 -12.42 -9.59
CA GLY A 126 58.27 -12.15 -10.00
C GLY A 126 57.28 -12.64 -8.92
N THR A 127 56.04 -12.24 -9.09
CA THR A 127 54.93 -12.79 -8.26
C THR A 127 54.47 -14.09 -8.87
N GLU A 128 54.45 -15.13 -8.07
CA GLU A 128 53.85 -16.40 -8.40
C GLU A 128 52.51 -16.56 -7.72
N LEU A 129 51.49 -16.82 -8.52
CA LEU A 129 50.13 -17.03 -8.09
C LEU A 129 49.77 -18.51 -8.18
N THR A 130 49.16 -19.03 -7.14
CA THR A 130 48.45 -20.32 -7.20
C THR A 130 46.96 -19.98 -7.35
N LEU A 131 46.34 -20.53 -8.38
CA LEU A 131 44.95 -20.24 -8.75
C LEU A 131 44.00 -21.33 -8.23
N ALA A 132 42.75 -20.98 -7.95
CA ALA A 132 41.72 -21.97 -7.55
C ALA A 132 41.37 -22.92 -8.70
N ASP A 133 41.37 -22.44 -9.94
CA ASP A 133 41.10 -23.22 -11.12
C ASP A 133 42.33 -23.30 -12.06
N PRO A 134 42.46 -24.35 -12.88
CA PRO A 134 43.53 -24.46 -13.85
C PRO A 134 43.35 -23.44 -14.99
N TRP A 135 44.44 -22.81 -15.40
CA TRP A 135 44.47 -21.87 -16.53
C TRP A 135 45.17 -22.44 -17.75
N LEU A 136 45.83 -23.62 -17.60
CA LEU A 136 46.49 -24.35 -18.69
C LEU A 136 45.78 -25.69 -18.97
N ASP A 137 45.76 -26.09 -20.23
CA ASP A 137 45.31 -27.41 -20.63
C ASP A 137 46.47 -28.40 -20.73
N GLU A 138 46.18 -29.65 -21.02
CA GLU A 138 47.20 -30.71 -21.14
C GLU A 138 48.09 -30.58 -22.39
N PHE A 139 47.70 -29.75 -23.34
CA PHE A 139 48.44 -29.49 -24.58
C PHE A 139 49.31 -28.23 -24.50
N ASP A 140 49.32 -27.52 -23.37
CA ASP A 140 50.15 -26.33 -23.16
C ASP A 140 51.55 -26.71 -22.69
N VAL A 141 52.28 -27.44 -23.51
CA VAL A 141 53.61 -27.96 -23.21
C VAL A 141 54.74 -27.08 -23.76
N LEU A 142 54.45 -26.10 -24.61
CA LEU A 142 55.46 -25.24 -25.23
C LEU A 142 55.31 -23.78 -24.73
N LEU A 143 56.43 -23.08 -24.56
CA LEU A 143 56.45 -21.68 -24.17
C LEU A 143 55.66 -20.80 -25.15
N SER A 144 55.64 -21.13 -26.43
CA SER A 144 54.88 -20.44 -27.47
C SER A 144 53.37 -20.49 -27.24
N HIS A 145 52.87 -21.50 -26.47
CA HIS A 145 51.43 -21.62 -26.17
C HIS A 145 50.95 -20.63 -25.08
N ILE A 146 51.86 -20.14 -24.26
CA ILE A 146 51.58 -19.24 -23.15
C ILE A 146 52.23 -17.85 -23.35
N ARG A 147 53.02 -17.66 -24.41
CA ARG A 147 53.62 -16.39 -24.75
C ARG A 147 52.48 -15.37 -25.07
N ASP A 148 52.68 -14.14 -24.69
CA ASP A 148 51.68 -13.04 -24.87
C ASP A 148 50.38 -13.23 -24.08
N THR A 149 50.36 -14.05 -23.02
CA THR A 149 49.28 -14.13 -22.06
C THR A 149 49.20 -12.79 -21.28
N THR A 150 48.04 -12.20 -21.25
CA THR A 150 47.78 -10.99 -20.44
C THR A 150 47.00 -11.37 -19.16
N VAL A 151 47.48 -10.85 -18.05
CA VAL A 151 46.86 -11.08 -16.75
C VAL A 151 46.30 -9.76 -16.22
N HIS A 152 45.01 -9.72 -16.01
CA HIS A 152 44.29 -8.61 -15.36
C HIS A 152 44.12 -8.95 -13.89
N ALA A 153 44.74 -8.17 -13.01
CA ALA A 153 44.69 -8.37 -11.55
C ALA A 153 44.58 -7.03 -10.83
N ALA A 154 44.30 -7.05 -9.53
CA ALA A 154 44.15 -5.87 -8.68
C ALA A 154 43.04 -4.92 -9.20
N GLY A 155 41.97 -5.48 -9.73
CA GLY A 155 40.78 -4.70 -10.14
C GLY A 155 40.03 -4.14 -8.93
N GLU A 156 39.43 -2.98 -9.11
CA GLU A 156 38.49 -2.45 -8.11
C GLU A 156 37.19 -3.28 -8.12
N PRO A 157 36.65 -3.64 -6.93
CA PRO A 157 35.35 -4.30 -6.87
C PRO A 157 34.27 -3.32 -7.33
N LEU A 158 33.72 -3.54 -8.51
CA LEU A 158 32.55 -2.81 -8.98
C LEU A 158 31.32 -3.35 -8.23
N ARG A 159 30.56 -2.44 -7.61
CA ARG A 159 29.23 -2.80 -7.12
C ARG A 159 28.34 -3.07 -8.32
N LEU A 160 27.65 -4.18 -8.29
CA LEU A 160 26.57 -4.42 -9.22
C LEU A 160 25.51 -3.33 -9.02
N ALA A 161 24.92 -2.85 -10.11
CA ALA A 161 23.76 -1.99 -10.01
C ALA A 161 22.63 -2.77 -9.34
N ASP A 162 21.88 -2.09 -8.44
CA ASP A 162 20.72 -2.69 -7.82
C ASP A 162 19.72 -3.08 -8.91
N GLU A 163 19.17 -4.29 -8.82
CA GLU A 163 18.10 -4.70 -9.70
C GLU A 163 16.78 -4.16 -9.11
N PRO A 164 16.06 -3.26 -9.81
CA PRO A 164 14.84 -2.71 -9.29
C PRO A 164 13.76 -3.79 -9.18
N LEU A 165 13.02 -3.80 -8.06
CA LEU A 165 11.85 -4.63 -7.91
C LEU A 165 10.79 -4.21 -8.93
N GLY A 166 10.49 -5.09 -9.89
CA GLY A 166 9.51 -4.81 -10.96
C GLY A 166 8.05 -5.02 -10.54
N GLU A 167 7.82 -5.67 -9.39
CA GLU A 167 6.47 -5.96 -8.92
C GLU A 167 5.79 -4.73 -8.30
N ASP A 168 4.50 -4.55 -8.63
CA ASP A 168 3.66 -3.53 -8.02
C ASP A 168 3.49 -3.75 -6.52
N VAL A 169 3.31 -2.65 -5.78
CA VAL A 169 3.13 -2.69 -4.32
C VAL A 169 1.70 -3.12 -3.99
N HIS A 170 1.55 -4.21 -3.23
CA HIS A 170 0.27 -4.76 -2.79
C HIS A 170 0.44 -5.66 -1.55
N GLY A 171 -0.69 -6.09 -0.96
CA GLY A 171 -0.66 -6.92 0.24
C GLY A 171 -0.20 -6.14 1.47
N ASN A 172 0.37 -6.83 2.45
CA ASN A 172 0.77 -6.25 3.72
C ASN A 172 2.29 -6.10 3.90
N GLN A 173 3.09 -6.42 2.88
CA GLN A 173 4.55 -6.26 2.94
C GLN A 173 5.02 -5.23 1.92
N ILE A 174 5.86 -4.31 2.36
CA ILE A 174 6.43 -3.25 1.53
C ILE A 174 7.93 -3.19 1.78
N GLU A 175 8.71 -3.37 0.71
CA GLU A 175 10.16 -3.15 0.73
C GLU A 175 10.45 -1.67 0.47
N LEU A 176 11.18 -1.03 1.39
CA LEU A 176 11.63 0.35 1.25
C LEU A 176 12.98 0.41 0.54
N ALA A 177 13.35 1.57 0.01
CA ALA A 177 14.60 1.73 -0.75
C ALA A 177 15.85 1.70 0.16
N GLU A 178 15.71 2.07 1.44
CA GLU A 178 16.82 2.23 2.36
C GLU A 178 16.46 1.73 3.77
N LEU A 179 17.44 1.73 4.66
CA LEU A 179 17.22 1.45 6.07
C LEU A 179 16.71 2.72 6.78
N TYR A 180 15.49 2.65 7.32
CA TYR A 180 14.85 3.76 8.02
C TYR A 180 14.71 3.47 9.51
N ASP A 181 15.42 4.24 10.33
CA ASP A 181 15.25 4.21 11.77
C ASP A 181 13.98 4.93 12.23
N GLY A 182 13.36 4.44 13.28
CA GLY A 182 12.21 5.10 13.91
C GLY A 182 10.85 4.70 13.35
N LEU A 183 10.78 3.82 12.39
CA LEU A 183 9.53 3.16 11.97
C LEU A 183 9.24 2.03 12.98
N ARG A 184 8.26 2.27 13.87
CA ARG A 184 7.94 1.34 14.96
C ARG A 184 6.55 0.74 14.78
N PRO A 185 6.29 -0.47 15.30
CA PRO A 185 4.95 -1.03 15.37
C PRO A 185 3.96 -0.06 16.01
N GLY A 186 2.74 -0.01 15.48
CA GLY A 186 1.68 0.91 15.90
C GLY A 186 1.75 2.31 15.28
N ARG A 187 2.83 2.65 14.55
CA ARG A 187 2.93 3.93 13.85
C ARG A 187 2.06 3.93 12.59
N THR A 188 1.35 5.03 12.39
CA THR A 188 0.55 5.27 11.20
C THR A 188 1.40 5.81 10.07
N LEU A 189 1.18 5.30 8.87
CA LEU A 189 1.76 5.75 7.61
C LEU A 189 0.65 6.10 6.62
N ILE A 190 0.99 6.89 5.61
CA ILE A 190 0.14 7.10 4.44
C ILE A 190 0.88 6.59 3.21
N VAL A 191 0.26 5.66 2.50
CA VAL A 191 0.73 5.15 1.21
C VAL A 191 -0.08 5.81 0.12
N GLU A 192 0.59 6.44 -0.83
CA GLU A 192 -0.04 7.06 -2.00
C GLU A 192 0.65 6.60 -3.28
N GLY A 193 -0.12 6.42 -4.35
CA GLY A 193 0.42 6.00 -5.64
C GLY A 193 -0.64 5.90 -6.72
N GLU A 194 -0.21 5.61 -7.93
CA GLU A 194 -1.09 5.30 -9.04
C GLU A 194 -1.58 3.85 -8.94
N ARG A 195 -2.88 3.65 -9.07
CA ARG A 195 -3.49 2.33 -9.04
C ARG A 195 -3.18 1.55 -10.30
N SER A 196 -2.72 0.32 -10.14
CA SER A 196 -2.49 -0.63 -11.23
C SER A 196 -3.55 -1.75 -11.29
N ASP A 197 -4.46 -1.78 -10.33
CA ASP A 197 -5.54 -2.76 -10.22
C ASP A 197 -6.77 -2.43 -11.07
N ILE A 198 -6.76 -1.30 -11.81
CA ILE A 198 -7.85 -0.91 -12.71
C ILE A 198 -7.41 -1.16 -14.16
N PRO A 199 -7.92 -2.21 -14.83
CA PRO A 199 -7.51 -2.54 -16.19
C PRO A 199 -7.82 -1.41 -17.19
N GLY A 200 -6.87 -1.13 -18.08
CA GLY A 200 -7.04 -0.15 -19.16
C GLY A 200 -7.08 1.32 -18.72
N THR A 201 -6.79 1.61 -17.45
CA THR A 201 -6.84 2.97 -16.90
C THR A 201 -5.46 3.34 -16.37
N ALA A 202 -5.00 4.56 -16.65
CA ALA A 202 -3.77 5.12 -16.13
C ALA A 202 -4.04 6.47 -15.44
N GLY A 203 -3.16 6.87 -14.52
CA GLY A 203 -3.24 8.16 -13.83
C GLY A 203 -4.23 8.21 -12.65
N VAL A 204 -4.93 7.13 -12.33
CA VAL A 204 -5.82 7.08 -11.16
C VAL A 204 -4.97 6.91 -9.90
N ARG A 205 -4.90 7.93 -9.07
CA ARG A 205 -4.18 7.89 -7.79
C ARG A 205 -5.11 7.55 -6.64
N ALA A 206 -4.59 6.81 -5.67
CA ALA A 206 -5.26 6.55 -4.40
C ALA A 206 -4.31 6.77 -3.23
N THR A 207 -4.90 6.94 -2.05
CA THR A 207 -4.18 7.21 -0.80
C THR A 207 -4.80 6.38 0.31
N GLU A 208 -3.98 5.57 0.99
CA GLU A 208 -4.40 4.71 2.09
C GLU A 208 -3.66 5.04 3.38
N VAL A 209 -4.38 5.03 4.49
CA VAL A 209 -3.81 5.11 5.83
C VAL A 209 -3.58 3.68 6.34
N VAL A 210 -2.36 3.38 6.73
CA VAL A 210 -1.96 2.05 7.18
C VAL A 210 -1.20 2.13 8.48
N THR A 211 -1.22 1.05 9.25
CA THR A 211 -0.49 0.95 10.52
C THR A 211 0.59 -0.10 10.41
N ILE A 212 1.77 0.20 10.94
CA ILE A 212 2.90 -0.73 10.96
C ILE A 212 2.64 -1.83 11.99
N ALA A 213 2.70 -3.10 11.58
CA ALA A 213 2.76 -4.25 12.48
C ALA A 213 4.21 -4.58 12.87
N ALA A 214 5.13 -4.54 11.90
CA ALA A 214 6.55 -4.74 12.11
C ALA A 214 7.38 -3.94 11.09
N ALA A 215 8.61 -3.57 11.45
CA ALA A 215 9.57 -2.94 10.57
C ALA A 215 10.94 -3.59 10.84
N ASP A 216 11.37 -4.43 9.92
CA ASP A 216 12.54 -5.28 10.10
C ASP A 216 13.60 -4.96 9.03
N PRO A 217 14.88 -5.01 9.37
CA PRO A 217 15.93 -4.96 8.37
C PRO A 217 15.88 -6.24 7.52
N ALA A 218 15.91 -6.09 6.21
CA ALA A 218 15.86 -7.19 5.24
C ALA A 218 16.90 -6.98 4.15
N ALA A 219 17.38 -8.07 3.58
CA ALA A 219 18.14 -8.11 2.32
C ALA A 219 17.82 -9.43 1.62
N ASP A 220 17.58 -9.41 0.32
CA ASP A 220 17.37 -10.63 -0.46
C ASP A 220 18.67 -11.03 -1.14
N PRO A 221 19.35 -12.09 -0.67
CA PRO A 221 20.61 -12.53 -1.25
C PRO A 221 20.48 -13.04 -2.71
N ARG A 222 19.25 -13.20 -3.21
CA ARG A 222 18.99 -13.63 -4.59
C ARG A 222 18.94 -12.45 -5.56
N LEU A 223 18.84 -11.22 -5.05
CA LEU A 223 18.86 -10.01 -5.86
C LEU A 223 20.29 -9.47 -5.91
N PRO A 224 20.92 -9.40 -7.10
CA PRO A 224 22.26 -8.86 -7.25
C PRO A 224 22.32 -7.40 -6.81
N GLY A 225 23.25 -7.09 -5.91
CA GLY A 225 23.45 -5.72 -5.42
C GLY A 225 22.49 -5.29 -4.30
N ASP A 226 21.56 -6.12 -3.87
CA ASP A 226 20.66 -5.78 -2.77
C ASP A 226 21.44 -5.51 -1.48
N HIS A 227 21.07 -4.45 -0.80
CA HIS A 227 21.65 -4.03 0.47
C HIS A 227 20.59 -4.04 1.57
N VAL A 228 21.04 -3.94 2.82
CA VAL A 228 20.10 -3.96 3.96
C VAL A 228 19.19 -2.75 3.87
N HIS A 229 17.89 -3.00 3.75
CA HIS A 229 16.82 -2.02 3.68
C HIS A 229 15.71 -2.36 4.71
N THR A 230 14.74 -1.49 4.89
CA THR A 230 13.61 -1.74 5.79
C THR A 230 12.49 -2.46 5.04
N ARG A 231 12.06 -3.61 5.57
CA ARG A 231 10.81 -4.28 5.18
C ARG A 231 9.73 -3.91 6.18
N LEU A 232 8.65 -3.32 5.70
CA LEU A 232 7.45 -3.03 6.48
C LEU A 232 6.48 -4.18 6.38
N THR A 233 5.94 -4.60 7.52
CA THR A 233 4.74 -5.45 7.60
C THR A 233 3.61 -4.60 8.15
N LEU A 234 2.50 -4.51 7.43
CA LEU A 234 1.33 -3.75 7.81
C LEU A 234 0.36 -4.61 8.62
N THR A 235 -0.50 -3.98 9.43
CA THR A 235 -1.54 -4.67 10.22
C THR A 235 -2.65 -5.26 9.36
N ALA A 236 -2.85 -4.74 8.16
CA ALA A 236 -3.81 -5.21 7.16
C ALA A 236 -3.23 -5.05 5.77
N ASP A 237 -3.75 -5.81 4.82
CA ASP A 237 -3.38 -5.67 3.41
C ASP A 237 -3.80 -4.30 2.88
N LEU A 238 -3.03 -3.77 1.93
CA LEU A 238 -3.43 -2.61 1.14
C LEU A 238 -4.73 -2.92 0.39
N ALA A 239 -5.66 -1.97 0.37
CA ALA A 239 -6.93 -2.11 -0.35
C ALA A 239 -6.74 -2.09 -1.87
N HIS A 240 -5.65 -1.47 -2.33
CA HIS A 240 -5.34 -1.32 -3.75
C HIS A 240 -3.96 -1.87 -4.08
N ARG A 241 -3.73 -2.07 -5.37
CA ARG A 241 -2.42 -2.35 -5.93
C ARG A 241 -1.89 -1.09 -6.59
N TYR A 242 -0.62 -0.77 -6.29
CA TYR A 242 0.02 0.46 -6.73
C TYR A 242 1.20 0.20 -7.65
N ARG A 243 1.32 0.98 -8.70
CA ARG A 243 2.50 1.00 -9.56
C ARG A 243 3.71 1.47 -8.75
N ARG A 244 4.69 0.58 -8.53
CA ARG A 244 5.81 0.79 -7.59
C ARG A 244 6.53 2.11 -7.79
N GLU A 245 6.84 2.48 -9.03
CA GLU A 245 7.55 3.72 -9.37
C GLU A 245 6.83 5.01 -8.95
N THR A 246 5.52 4.94 -8.69
CA THR A 246 4.69 6.08 -8.30
C THR A 246 4.41 6.11 -6.81
N VAL A 247 4.79 5.07 -6.06
CA VAL A 247 4.48 4.94 -4.64
C VAL A 247 5.32 5.91 -3.83
N ARG A 248 4.64 6.64 -2.95
CA ARG A 248 5.24 7.46 -1.90
C ARG A 248 4.67 7.02 -0.55
N ILE A 249 5.54 6.91 0.43
CA ILE A 249 5.16 6.55 1.80
C ILE A 249 5.50 7.70 2.71
N LEU A 250 4.48 8.27 3.33
CA LEU A 250 4.62 9.36 4.28
C LEU A 250 4.71 8.78 5.69
N GLY A 251 5.84 8.98 6.35
CA GLY A 251 6.14 8.40 7.66
C GLY A 251 5.92 9.35 8.84
N ASN A 252 5.79 10.66 8.62
CA ASN A 252 5.52 11.66 9.65
C ASN A 252 4.04 12.04 9.68
N VAL A 253 3.19 11.05 9.93
CA VAL A 253 1.74 11.22 9.97
C VAL A 253 1.30 11.57 11.39
N VAL A 254 0.44 12.58 11.50
CA VAL A 254 -0.24 12.97 12.74
C VAL A 254 -1.73 13.15 12.45
N GLU A 255 -2.55 12.75 13.40
CA GLU A 255 -3.97 13.06 13.37
C GLU A 255 -4.19 14.49 13.84
N ALA A 256 -5.08 15.19 13.17
CA ALA A 256 -5.45 16.55 13.51
C ALA A 256 -6.98 16.72 13.43
N THR A 257 -7.51 17.45 14.38
CA THR A 257 -8.93 17.81 14.42
C THR A 257 -9.11 19.30 14.14
N HIS A 258 -10.26 19.67 13.59
CA HIS A 258 -10.56 21.04 13.23
C HIS A 258 -10.65 21.97 14.44
N GLY A 259 -10.38 23.24 14.23
CA GLY A 259 -10.60 24.35 15.16
C GLY A 259 -9.33 25.07 15.54
N GLU A 260 -9.47 26.40 15.69
CA GLU A 260 -8.42 27.27 16.22
C GLU A 260 -8.50 27.28 17.74
N SER A 261 -7.37 27.11 18.43
CA SER A 261 -7.29 27.16 19.89
C SER A 261 -7.19 28.60 20.37
N ARG A 262 -7.99 28.96 21.37
CA ARG A 262 -7.98 30.25 22.02
C ARG A 262 -7.98 30.11 23.53
N GLU A 263 -7.27 31.00 24.18
CA GLU A 263 -7.28 31.17 25.64
C GLU A 263 -7.61 32.63 25.94
N GLU A 264 -8.63 32.84 26.78
CA GLU A 264 -9.04 34.19 27.15
C GLU A 264 -9.64 34.25 28.55
N ALA A 265 -9.61 35.44 29.15
CA ALA A 265 -10.41 35.74 30.33
C ALA A 265 -11.83 36.07 29.89
N ILE A 266 -12.79 35.21 30.26
CA ILE A 266 -14.21 35.39 29.88
C ILE A 266 -14.97 36.27 30.89
N GLY A 267 -14.40 36.51 32.06
CA GLY A 267 -14.99 37.38 33.06
C GLY A 267 -14.33 37.41 34.40
N SER A 268 -14.93 38.16 35.28
CA SER A 268 -14.54 38.33 36.68
C SER A 268 -15.61 37.72 37.60
N GLY A 269 -15.22 36.79 38.43
CA GLY A 269 -16.15 36.20 39.41
C GLY A 269 -16.50 37.22 40.52
N ASP A 270 -17.71 37.06 41.04
CA ASP A 270 -18.24 37.81 42.18
C ASP A 270 -18.92 36.86 43.15
N SER A 271 -18.40 36.73 44.35
CA SER A 271 -18.95 35.79 45.37
C SER A 271 -20.34 36.13 45.86
N ASP A 272 -20.76 37.38 45.64
CA ASP A 272 -22.11 37.82 46.08
C ASP A 272 -23.19 37.52 45.04
N ARG A 273 -22.79 37.15 43.82
CA ARG A 273 -23.71 36.80 42.73
C ARG A 273 -23.81 35.31 42.56
N VAL A 274 -25.02 34.85 42.28
CA VAL A 274 -25.32 33.45 41.95
C VAL A 274 -25.54 33.26 40.47
N ASN A 275 -25.35 32.05 39.98
CA ASN A 275 -25.63 31.66 38.57
C ASN A 275 -24.98 32.58 37.54
N GLN A 276 -23.75 33.01 37.81
CA GLN A 276 -23.03 33.92 36.89
C GLN A 276 -22.79 33.22 35.57
N THR A 277 -23.08 33.94 34.48
CA THR A 277 -22.98 33.43 33.12
C THR A 277 -22.06 34.34 32.31
N PHE A 278 -21.11 33.75 31.59
CA PHE A 278 -20.16 34.41 30.71
C PHE A 278 -20.25 33.82 29.32
N ALA A 279 -20.18 34.66 28.29
CA ALA A 279 -20.18 34.21 26.91
C ALA A 279 -18.73 34.10 26.37
N LEU A 280 -18.44 33.05 25.62
CA LEU A 280 -17.20 32.95 24.87
C LEU A 280 -17.17 33.98 23.74
N TRP A 281 -16.00 34.53 23.44
CA TRP A 281 -15.86 35.59 22.41
C TRP A 281 -15.96 35.02 21.00
N GLN A 282 -15.50 33.77 20.79
CA GLN A 282 -15.55 33.12 19.48
C GLN A 282 -16.56 31.97 19.48
N SER A 283 -17.20 31.83 18.33
CA SER A 283 -18.16 30.74 18.05
C SER A 283 -18.13 30.38 16.57
N PRO A 284 -18.59 29.20 16.17
CA PRO A 284 -19.10 28.11 17.01
C PRO A 284 -17.98 27.34 17.72
N LEU A 285 -18.31 26.75 18.87
CA LEU A 285 -17.41 25.89 19.62
C LEU A 285 -17.18 24.58 18.84
N THR A 286 -15.95 24.07 18.85
CA THR A 286 -15.62 22.79 18.24
C THR A 286 -15.99 21.66 19.19
N TRP A 287 -16.67 20.63 18.65
CA TRP A 287 -17.02 19.39 19.35
C TRP A 287 -16.25 18.25 18.73
N LEU A 288 -15.78 17.32 19.53
CA LEU A 288 -15.11 16.09 19.09
C LEU A 288 -15.96 14.88 19.47
N ALA A 289 -15.88 13.82 18.65
CA ALA A 289 -16.54 12.56 18.97
C ALA A 289 -16.04 12.01 20.30
N ASP A 290 -16.95 11.52 21.14
CA ASP A 290 -16.67 10.99 22.47
C ASP A 290 -17.68 9.87 22.81
N ASP A 291 -17.33 9.02 23.80
CA ASP A 291 -18.15 7.88 24.21
C ASP A 291 -19.33 8.25 25.12
N ASN A 292 -19.53 9.53 25.41
CA ASN A 292 -20.65 10.00 26.22
C ASN A 292 -22.01 9.81 25.52
N PRO A 293 -23.14 9.95 26.23
CA PRO A 293 -24.51 9.78 25.66
C PRO A 293 -24.81 10.68 24.46
N LEU A 294 -24.21 11.88 24.37
CA LEU A 294 -24.37 12.80 23.25
C LEU A 294 -23.52 12.40 22.04
N GLY A 295 -22.52 11.53 22.23
CA GLY A 295 -21.55 11.14 21.19
C GLY A 295 -20.52 12.18 20.86
N ALA A 296 -20.46 13.31 21.59
CA ALA A 296 -19.47 14.34 21.40
C ALA A 296 -19.27 15.18 22.68
N THR A 297 -18.06 15.71 22.83
CA THR A 297 -17.68 16.62 23.91
C THR A 297 -17.15 17.92 23.34
N PRO A 298 -17.53 19.08 23.88
CA PRO A 298 -16.99 20.36 23.46
C PRO A 298 -15.51 20.48 23.87
N VAL A 299 -14.70 21.01 23.00
CA VAL A 299 -13.29 21.32 23.34
C VAL A 299 -13.25 22.61 24.13
N LEU A 300 -13.58 22.52 25.42
CA LEU A 300 -13.65 23.63 26.35
C LEU A 300 -13.07 23.24 27.71
N GLU A 301 -12.12 24.02 28.19
CA GLU A 301 -11.55 23.93 29.52
C GLU A 301 -11.75 25.26 30.22
N VAL A 302 -12.43 25.24 31.36
CA VAL A 302 -12.68 26.44 32.17
C VAL A 302 -11.90 26.35 33.47
N ARG A 303 -11.15 27.40 33.77
CA ARG A 303 -10.39 27.55 35.01
C ARG A 303 -10.80 28.83 35.75
N VAL A 304 -10.98 28.71 37.05
CA VAL A 304 -11.23 29.81 37.94
C VAL A 304 -10.08 29.86 38.95
N ASP A 305 -9.39 31.00 39.04
CA ASP A 305 -8.17 31.18 39.81
C ASP A 305 -7.13 30.09 39.50
N GLY A 306 -7.00 29.64 38.21
CA GLY A 306 -6.12 28.57 37.77
C GLY A 306 -6.63 27.16 38.06
N VAL A 307 -7.72 26.98 38.82
CA VAL A 307 -8.29 25.69 39.17
C VAL A 307 -9.30 25.23 38.11
N LEU A 308 -9.15 23.99 37.64
CA LEU A 308 -10.04 23.40 36.65
C LEU A 308 -11.45 23.19 37.22
N TRP A 309 -12.46 23.57 36.45
CA TRP A 309 -13.86 23.28 36.69
C TRP A 309 -14.36 22.32 35.61
N HIS A 310 -15.35 21.50 35.94
CA HIS A 310 -15.84 20.44 35.08
C HIS A 310 -17.19 20.76 34.49
N GLU A 311 -17.38 20.47 33.20
CA GLU A 311 -18.69 20.57 32.56
C GLU A 311 -19.61 19.46 33.06
N VAL A 312 -20.87 19.81 33.26
CA VAL A 312 -21.97 18.87 33.61
C VAL A 312 -23.21 19.25 32.82
N ASP A 313 -24.07 18.25 32.57
CA ASP A 313 -25.32 18.47 31.83
C ASP A 313 -26.31 19.34 32.60
N SER A 314 -26.29 19.24 33.93
CA SER A 314 -27.18 19.98 34.81
C SER A 314 -26.54 20.26 36.16
N LEU A 315 -26.82 21.44 36.69
CA LEU A 315 -26.46 21.81 38.08
C LEU A 315 -27.36 21.18 39.12
N ALA A 316 -28.55 20.68 38.74
CA ALA A 316 -29.46 20.01 39.63
C ALA A 316 -28.82 18.75 40.30
N GLY A 317 -28.90 18.66 41.61
CA GLY A 317 -28.32 17.55 42.38
C GLY A 317 -26.80 17.64 42.63
N ARG A 318 -26.13 18.70 42.17
CA ARG A 318 -24.72 18.93 42.48
C ARG A 318 -24.55 19.54 43.86
N GLY A 319 -23.45 19.16 44.50
CA GLY A 319 -23.14 19.65 45.85
C GLY A 319 -22.61 21.10 45.83
N PRO A 320 -22.76 21.84 46.98
CA PRO A 320 -22.45 23.26 47.06
C PRO A 320 -20.96 23.61 46.85
N THR A 321 -20.09 22.61 46.94
CA THR A 321 -18.63 22.80 46.77
C THR A 321 -18.08 22.18 45.47
N GLU A 322 -18.96 21.54 44.71
CA GLU A 322 -18.57 20.95 43.43
C GLU A 322 -18.22 22.05 42.42
N ARG A 323 -17.01 22.00 41.87
CA ARG A 323 -16.52 22.97 40.87
C ARG A 323 -17.01 22.55 39.48
N VAL A 324 -18.24 22.88 39.18
CA VAL A 324 -18.92 22.51 37.96
C VAL A 324 -19.56 23.70 37.26
N TYR A 325 -19.74 23.60 35.97
CA TYR A 325 -20.43 24.54 35.13
C TYR A 325 -21.30 23.83 34.10
N ILE A 326 -22.27 24.53 33.55
CA ILE A 326 -23.04 24.10 32.38
C ILE A 326 -22.76 25.00 31.19
N THR A 327 -22.84 24.47 29.99
CA THR A 327 -22.80 25.21 28.75
C THR A 327 -24.20 25.52 28.25
N GLY A 328 -24.35 26.64 27.57
CA GLY A 328 -25.59 27.06 26.93
C GLY A 328 -25.29 27.88 25.70
N SER A 329 -26.31 28.46 25.07
CA SER A 329 -26.13 29.35 23.94
C SER A 329 -26.98 30.61 24.08
N THR A 330 -26.43 31.74 23.65
CA THR A 330 -27.19 33.00 23.50
C THR A 330 -28.07 32.98 22.25
N ALA A 331 -28.97 33.91 22.10
CA ALA A 331 -29.84 34.05 20.93
C ALA A 331 -29.05 34.27 19.61
N ASP A 332 -27.85 34.85 19.70
CA ASP A 332 -26.93 35.07 18.59
C ASP A 332 -25.96 33.87 18.37
N GLY A 333 -26.18 32.75 19.07
CA GLY A 333 -25.45 31.48 18.87
C GLY A 333 -24.09 31.41 19.55
N ARG A 334 -23.74 32.37 20.43
CA ARG A 334 -22.49 32.28 21.20
C ARG A 334 -22.63 31.30 22.36
N THR A 335 -21.62 30.48 22.61
CA THR A 335 -21.59 29.57 23.75
C THR A 335 -21.42 30.34 25.05
N THR A 336 -22.22 29.97 26.06
CA THR A 336 -22.17 30.56 27.40
C THR A 336 -21.72 29.49 28.41
N VAL A 337 -21.06 29.95 29.47
CA VAL A 337 -20.63 29.14 30.62
C VAL A 337 -21.36 29.68 31.83
N THR A 338 -22.18 28.85 32.50
CA THR A 338 -22.97 29.22 33.68
C THR A 338 -22.52 28.42 34.88
N PHE A 339 -22.26 29.10 35.99
CA PHE A 339 -21.76 28.53 37.23
C PHE A 339 -22.87 28.36 38.27
N GLY A 340 -22.56 27.58 39.33
CA GLY A 340 -23.51 27.28 40.39
C GLY A 340 -23.86 28.48 41.28
N ASP A 341 -24.87 28.24 42.15
CA ASP A 341 -25.40 29.22 43.11
C ASP A 341 -24.86 29.05 44.54
N GLY A 342 -24.01 28.03 44.76
CA GLY A 342 -23.51 27.67 46.07
C GLY A 342 -24.41 26.71 46.83
N VAL A 343 -25.52 26.22 46.21
CA VAL A 343 -26.37 25.11 46.62
C VAL A 343 -26.29 24.01 45.59
N HIS A 344 -26.41 24.38 44.33
CA HIS A 344 -26.30 23.47 43.17
C HIS A 344 -25.04 23.86 42.39
N GLY A 345 -23.93 23.27 42.78
CA GLY A 345 -22.60 23.64 42.29
C GLY A 345 -21.99 24.82 43.05
N ALA A 346 -20.66 24.88 43.06
CA ALA A 346 -19.92 25.91 43.77
C ALA A 346 -20.18 27.29 43.15
N ARG A 347 -20.26 28.33 44.02
CA ARG A 347 -20.29 29.72 43.62
C ARG A 347 -18.91 30.21 43.22
N LEU A 348 -18.83 31.15 42.31
CA LEU A 348 -17.57 31.73 41.89
C LEU A 348 -16.94 32.56 43.02
N PRO A 349 -15.61 32.46 43.25
CA PRO A 349 -14.89 33.37 44.08
C PRO A 349 -14.77 34.75 43.42
N SER A 350 -14.73 35.82 44.22
CA SER A 350 -14.46 37.17 43.71
C SER A 350 -13.02 37.28 43.20
N GLY A 351 -12.85 37.82 42.00
CA GLY A 351 -11.53 38.02 41.40
C GLY A 351 -11.61 38.80 40.09
N HIS A 352 -10.52 39.53 39.76
CA HIS A 352 -10.43 40.24 38.47
C HIS A 352 -9.90 39.30 37.38
N GLU A 353 -10.65 39.17 36.29
CA GLU A 353 -10.31 38.27 35.15
C GLU A 353 -9.90 36.87 35.58
N ASN A 354 -10.46 36.39 36.67
CA ASN A 354 -10.13 35.12 37.26
C ASN A 354 -10.86 33.90 36.61
N VAL A 355 -11.88 34.17 35.79
CA VAL A 355 -12.55 33.14 35.00
C VAL A 355 -11.93 33.08 33.61
N ARG A 356 -11.20 32.03 33.32
CA ARG A 356 -10.50 31.83 32.08
C ARG A 356 -11.02 30.62 31.33
N ALA A 357 -11.16 30.71 30.03
CA ALA A 357 -11.53 29.64 29.15
C ALA A 357 -10.42 29.39 28.13
N ARG A 358 -10.07 28.11 27.94
CA ARG A 358 -9.27 27.60 26.83
C ARG A 358 -10.17 26.72 26.00
N TYR A 359 -10.36 27.07 24.73
CA TYR A 359 -11.30 26.37 23.88
C TYR A 359 -10.87 26.39 22.42
N ARG A 360 -11.53 25.57 21.62
CA ARG A 360 -11.39 25.58 20.16
C ARG A 360 -12.68 26.04 19.51
N PHE A 361 -12.54 26.83 18.47
CA PHE A 361 -13.66 27.31 17.68
C PHE A 361 -13.39 27.13 16.20
N GLY A 362 -14.43 27.00 15.40
CA GLY A 362 -14.32 26.86 13.96
C GLY A 362 -15.62 26.43 13.30
N THR A 363 -15.70 26.63 12.00
CA THR A 363 -16.84 26.22 11.18
C THR A 363 -16.82 24.70 10.98
N GLY A 364 -17.97 24.05 11.04
CA GLY A 364 -18.08 22.61 10.93
C GLY A 364 -17.89 22.08 9.51
N LYS A 365 -18.93 22.16 8.67
CA LYS A 365 -18.95 21.59 7.31
C LYS A 365 -17.90 22.21 6.38
N ALA A 366 -17.67 23.53 6.48
CA ALA A 366 -16.69 24.25 5.66
C ALA A 366 -15.23 23.82 5.93
N ALA A 367 -14.99 23.15 7.05
CA ALA A 367 -13.70 22.62 7.41
C ALA A 367 -13.35 21.27 6.72
N ASN A 368 -14.29 20.63 6.04
CA ASN A 368 -14.03 19.46 5.22
C ASN A 368 -13.31 19.87 3.92
N VAL A 369 -12.05 20.27 4.06
CA VAL A 369 -11.24 20.72 2.93
C VAL A 369 -10.79 19.55 2.07
N PRO A 370 -10.67 19.72 0.74
CA PRO A 370 -10.11 18.71 -0.16
C PRO A 370 -8.68 18.34 0.21
N ALA A 371 -8.18 17.23 -0.40
CA ALA A 371 -6.78 16.87 -0.28
C ALA A 371 -5.86 18.03 -0.74
N ASP A 372 -4.65 18.09 -0.18
CA ASP A 372 -3.58 19.04 -0.50
C ASP A 372 -3.94 20.53 -0.26
N ARG A 373 -4.91 20.80 0.63
CA ARG A 373 -5.29 22.17 0.98
C ARG A 373 -4.73 22.66 2.30
N VAL A 374 -4.30 21.78 3.20
CA VAL A 374 -3.63 22.13 4.46
C VAL A 374 -2.14 22.22 4.19
N THR A 375 -1.62 23.41 3.92
CA THR A 375 -0.24 23.61 3.45
C THR A 375 0.62 24.47 4.37
N GLN A 376 0.03 25.13 5.39
CA GLN A 376 0.75 26.07 6.24
C GLN A 376 0.65 25.70 7.72
N PRO A 377 1.76 25.40 8.39
CA PRO A 377 1.78 25.27 9.84
C PRO A 377 1.78 26.66 10.48
N LEU A 378 0.89 26.91 11.46
CA LEU A 378 0.85 28.15 12.24
C LEU A 378 2.09 28.25 13.14
N THR A 379 2.52 27.15 13.75
CA THR A 379 3.78 27.01 14.44
C THR A 379 4.67 26.09 13.64
N ARG A 380 5.97 26.42 13.55
CA ARG A 380 6.95 25.60 12.84
C ARG A 380 7.86 24.93 13.87
N PRO A 381 7.55 23.72 14.33
CA PRO A 381 8.48 22.97 15.16
C PRO A 381 9.80 22.75 14.44
N LEU A 382 10.88 22.60 15.19
CA LEU A 382 12.19 22.34 14.61
C LEU A 382 12.16 21.07 13.75
N GLY A 383 12.65 21.17 12.52
CA GLY A 383 12.66 20.06 11.55
C GLY A 383 11.41 19.92 10.67
N VAL A 384 10.34 20.68 10.92
CA VAL A 384 9.15 20.70 10.05
C VAL A 384 9.31 21.78 8.99
N THR A 385 9.43 21.38 7.73
CA THR A 385 9.57 22.30 6.59
C THR A 385 8.25 22.55 5.86
N ALA A 386 7.40 21.53 5.77
CA ALA A 386 6.12 21.58 5.07
C ALA A 386 5.12 20.63 5.72
N VAL A 387 3.83 20.88 5.48
CA VAL A 387 2.71 20.01 5.85
C VAL A 387 1.78 19.84 4.67
N THR A 388 1.11 18.71 4.59
CA THR A 388 0.03 18.46 3.63
C THR A 388 -0.99 17.49 4.22
N ASN A 389 -2.21 17.54 3.69
CA ASN A 389 -3.24 16.53 3.94
C ASN A 389 -3.47 15.73 2.66
N PRO A 390 -2.85 14.55 2.48
CA PRO A 390 -3.01 13.73 1.26
C PRO A 390 -4.43 13.22 1.06
N ARG A 391 -5.22 13.19 2.14
CA ARG A 391 -6.65 12.84 2.11
C ARG A 391 -7.51 14.07 2.43
N PRO A 392 -8.73 14.14 1.87
CA PRO A 392 -9.68 15.15 2.27
C PRO A 392 -9.99 15.09 3.76
N ALA A 393 -10.15 16.23 4.41
CA ALA A 393 -10.71 16.29 5.75
C ALA A 393 -12.18 15.85 5.73
N THR A 394 -12.60 15.07 6.71
CA THR A 394 -13.95 14.50 6.81
C THR A 394 -14.50 14.63 8.22
N GLY A 395 -15.82 14.39 8.40
CA GLY A 395 -16.46 14.37 9.72
C GLY A 395 -16.91 15.73 10.24
N GLY A 396 -16.53 16.85 9.59
CA GLY A 396 -17.00 18.17 9.97
C GLY A 396 -18.49 18.36 9.64
N ALA A 397 -19.30 18.70 10.63
CA ALA A 397 -20.71 19.02 10.48
C ALA A 397 -21.04 20.34 11.19
N ASP A 398 -22.00 21.10 10.64
CA ASP A 398 -22.51 22.28 11.31
C ASP A 398 -23.47 21.88 12.45
N ALA A 399 -23.71 22.79 13.36
CA ALA A 399 -24.71 22.60 14.39
C ALA A 399 -26.10 22.38 13.79
N ASP A 400 -26.92 21.56 14.44
CA ASP A 400 -28.27 21.26 13.98
C ASP A 400 -29.10 22.51 13.85
N GLY A 401 -29.64 22.73 12.67
CA GLY A 401 -30.61 23.80 12.44
C GLY A 401 -31.98 23.50 13.11
N PRO A 402 -32.88 24.50 13.28
CA PRO A 402 -34.14 24.34 13.99
C PRO A 402 -35.03 23.19 13.48
N ALA A 403 -34.99 22.92 12.18
CA ALA A 403 -35.75 21.83 11.56
C ALA A 403 -35.23 20.45 11.96
N LEU A 404 -33.90 20.30 11.99
CA LEU A 404 -33.25 19.05 12.42
C LEU A 404 -33.40 18.87 13.92
N THR A 405 -33.19 19.90 14.73
CA THR A 405 -33.38 19.89 16.20
C THR A 405 -34.78 19.43 16.59
N ARG A 406 -35.84 19.89 15.90
CA ARG A 406 -37.22 19.46 16.15
C ARG A 406 -37.41 17.96 15.89
N ARG A 407 -36.61 17.36 15.03
CA ARG A 407 -36.63 15.91 14.71
C ARG A 407 -35.78 15.10 15.67
N THR A 408 -34.64 15.62 16.10
CA THR A 408 -33.65 14.88 16.89
C THR A 408 -33.88 14.92 18.39
N VAL A 409 -34.32 16.07 18.94
CA VAL A 409 -34.59 16.22 20.38
C VAL A 409 -35.61 15.21 20.93
N PRO A 410 -36.74 14.92 20.25
CA PRO A 410 -37.67 13.90 20.74
C PRO A 410 -37.06 12.47 20.74
N LEU A 411 -36.09 12.18 19.91
CA LEU A 411 -35.51 10.85 19.80
C LEU A 411 -34.72 10.47 21.04
N ALA A 412 -33.96 11.38 21.63
CA ALA A 412 -33.24 11.17 22.87
C ALA A 412 -34.18 10.79 24.03
N VAL A 413 -35.37 11.42 24.08
CA VAL A 413 -36.41 11.11 25.06
C VAL A 413 -37.12 9.80 24.72
N SER A 414 -37.34 9.52 23.44
CA SER A 414 -38.03 8.31 22.98
C SER A 414 -37.23 7.05 23.24
N ALA A 415 -35.91 7.10 23.06
CA ALA A 415 -35.01 5.96 23.27
C ALA A 415 -34.86 5.56 24.76
N LEU A 416 -35.12 6.47 25.73
CA LEU A 416 -35.10 6.24 27.19
C LEU A 416 -33.89 5.40 27.67
N ASP A 417 -32.75 5.54 27.04
CA ASP A 417 -31.52 4.77 27.33
C ASP A 417 -31.70 3.24 27.32
N ARG A 418 -32.71 2.75 26.60
CA ARG A 418 -32.99 1.33 26.49
C ARG A 418 -33.34 0.95 25.07
N LEU A 419 -32.46 0.17 24.42
CA LEU A 419 -32.60 -0.27 23.06
C LEU A 419 -33.22 -1.66 22.99
N VAL A 420 -34.45 -1.75 22.51
CA VAL A 420 -35.22 -3.00 22.43
C VAL A 420 -35.65 -3.32 21.01
N SER A 421 -36.15 -2.33 20.26
CA SER A 421 -36.63 -2.49 18.91
C SER A 421 -35.64 -1.93 17.88
N GLU A 422 -35.73 -2.38 16.62
CA GLU A 422 -34.92 -1.81 15.53
C GLU A 422 -35.03 -0.28 15.46
N SER A 423 -36.26 0.26 15.70
CA SER A 423 -36.49 1.70 15.72
C SER A 423 -35.76 2.41 16.87
N ASP A 424 -35.61 1.77 18.04
CA ASP A 424 -34.88 2.37 19.14
C ASP A 424 -33.41 2.54 18.79
N TYR A 425 -32.82 1.54 18.13
CA TYR A 425 -31.42 1.63 17.64
C TYR A 425 -31.27 2.69 16.54
N GLU A 426 -32.25 2.84 15.64
CA GLU A 426 -32.23 3.92 14.63
C GLU A 426 -32.29 5.30 15.29
N ASP A 427 -33.23 5.48 16.21
CA ASP A 427 -33.47 6.77 16.90
C ASP A 427 -32.29 7.14 17.79
N PHE A 428 -31.75 6.17 18.52
CA PHE A 428 -30.54 6.36 19.32
C PHE A 428 -29.33 6.76 18.45
N ALA A 429 -29.11 6.06 17.32
CA ALA A 429 -28.03 6.41 16.41
C ALA A 429 -28.20 7.82 15.81
N ARG A 430 -29.43 8.19 15.43
CA ARG A 430 -29.75 9.52 14.90
C ARG A 430 -29.64 10.65 15.93
N SER A 431 -29.82 10.36 17.22
CA SER A 431 -29.65 11.35 18.29
C SER A 431 -28.19 11.73 18.53
N ARG A 432 -27.24 10.96 18.02
CA ARG A 432 -25.81 11.20 18.22
C ARG A 432 -25.24 12.22 17.24
N ALA A 433 -24.31 12.99 17.76
CA ALA A 433 -23.60 14.00 16.96
C ALA A 433 -22.92 13.38 15.73
N GLY A 434 -23.05 14.07 14.60
CA GLY A 434 -22.43 13.64 13.33
C GLY A 434 -23.23 12.61 12.52
N ILE A 435 -24.31 12.03 13.07
CA ILE A 435 -25.16 11.07 12.38
C ILE A 435 -26.42 11.76 11.83
N GLY A 436 -26.56 11.78 10.51
CA GLY A 436 -27.72 12.40 9.84
C GLY A 436 -28.84 11.43 9.51
N ARG A 437 -28.50 10.18 9.21
CA ARG A 437 -29.46 9.10 8.93
C ARG A 437 -28.97 7.80 9.58
N ALA A 438 -29.91 7.00 10.06
CA ALA A 438 -29.65 5.64 10.51
C ALA A 438 -30.80 4.73 10.10
N ALA A 439 -30.48 3.47 9.84
CA ALA A 439 -31.43 2.39 9.62
C ALA A 439 -30.91 1.13 10.28
N ALA A 440 -31.71 0.52 11.13
CA ALA A 440 -31.38 -0.71 11.82
C ALA A 440 -32.20 -1.88 11.24
N ARG A 441 -31.60 -3.05 11.19
CA ARG A 441 -32.27 -4.25 10.74
C ARG A 441 -31.65 -5.49 11.35
N GLU A 442 -32.48 -6.38 11.86
CA GLU A 442 -32.02 -7.71 12.27
C GLU A 442 -31.84 -8.60 11.04
N ILE A 443 -30.63 -9.14 10.85
CA ILE A 443 -30.25 -9.91 9.66
C ILE A 443 -29.53 -11.18 10.12
N PHE A 444 -29.75 -12.28 9.41
CA PHE A 444 -28.97 -13.49 9.57
C PHE A 444 -27.70 -13.38 8.71
N ASP A 445 -26.51 -13.42 9.35
CA ASP A 445 -25.21 -13.23 8.69
C ASP A 445 -24.62 -14.51 8.06
N GLY A 446 -25.44 -15.56 7.94
CA GLY A 446 -25.04 -16.89 7.51
C GLY A 446 -24.65 -17.82 8.68
N ARG A 447 -24.49 -17.29 9.91
CA ARG A 447 -24.15 -18.05 11.13
C ARG A 447 -25.07 -17.78 12.29
N ARG A 448 -25.43 -16.52 12.51
CA ARG A 448 -26.25 -16.06 13.62
C ARG A 448 -27.06 -14.83 13.24
N ARG A 449 -28.03 -14.47 14.07
CA ARG A 449 -28.71 -13.18 13.95
C ARG A 449 -27.82 -12.07 14.45
N VAL A 450 -27.78 -10.97 13.74
CA VAL A 450 -27.00 -9.75 14.04
C VAL A 450 -27.94 -8.57 13.82
N LEU A 451 -27.90 -7.60 14.68
CA LEU A 451 -28.49 -6.30 14.40
C LEU A 451 -27.50 -5.47 13.59
N HIS A 452 -27.85 -5.17 12.37
CA HIS A 452 -27.06 -4.32 11.52
C HIS A 452 -27.61 -2.89 11.52
N VAL A 453 -26.78 -1.92 11.94
CA VAL A 453 -27.11 -0.50 11.94
C VAL A 453 -26.29 0.18 10.83
N THR A 454 -26.99 0.66 9.83
CA THR A 454 -26.38 1.47 8.76
C THR A 454 -26.54 2.94 9.10
N VAL A 455 -25.46 3.71 9.01
CA VAL A 455 -25.48 5.15 9.29
C VAL A 455 -24.95 5.97 8.11
N ALA A 456 -25.45 7.19 7.99
CA ALA A 456 -24.92 8.20 7.08
C ALA A 456 -24.62 9.48 7.86
N GLY A 457 -23.49 10.11 7.60
CA GLY A 457 -23.11 11.35 8.25
C GLY A 457 -24.05 12.50 7.90
N THR A 458 -24.13 13.49 8.76
CA THR A 458 -24.89 14.70 8.52
C THR A 458 -24.49 15.33 7.18
N ASP A 459 -25.47 15.78 6.39
CA ASP A 459 -25.25 16.34 5.05
C ASP A 459 -24.48 15.41 4.08
N ASP A 460 -24.61 14.11 4.27
CA ASP A 460 -23.88 13.10 3.49
C ASP A 460 -22.35 13.20 3.60
N VAL A 461 -21.84 13.72 4.72
CA VAL A 461 -20.39 13.71 4.98
C VAL A 461 -19.94 12.25 5.11
N PRO A 462 -18.90 11.85 4.38
CA PRO A 462 -18.36 10.50 4.52
C PRO A 462 -17.87 10.23 5.95
N ILE A 463 -18.24 9.09 6.50
CA ILE A 463 -17.75 8.60 7.80
C ILE A 463 -16.82 7.43 7.49
N ALA A 464 -15.54 7.57 7.88
CA ALA A 464 -14.58 6.48 7.68
C ALA A 464 -14.91 5.28 8.58
N PRO A 465 -14.70 4.04 8.13
CA PRO A 465 -15.01 2.83 8.90
C PRO A 465 -14.28 2.74 10.24
N ASP A 466 -13.12 3.36 10.34
CA ASP A 466 -12.21 3.44 11.49
C ASP A 466 -12.36 4.73 12.30
N SER A 467 -13.33 5.59 11.96
CA SER A 467 -13.55 6.87 12.64
C SER A 467 -13.97 6.70 14.10
N ASP A 468 -13.59 7.69 14.93
CA ASP A 468 -14.02 7.76 16.33
C ASP A 468 -15.53 7.79 16.46
N THR A 469 -16.23 8.46 15.54
CA THR A 469 -17.69 8.51 15.49
C THR A 469 -18.32 7.11 15.41
N LEU A 470 -17.83 6.24 14.49
CA LEU A 470 -18.34 4.88 14.37
C LEU A 470 -17.91 4.00 15.54
N ARG A 471 -16.70 4.23 16.07
CA ARG A 471 -16.20 3.49 17.24
C ARG A 471 -17.03 3.82 18.48
N ALA A 472 -17.26 5.10 18.75
CA ALA A 472 -18.08 5.58 19.86
C ALA A 472 -19.54 5.11 19.73
N LEU A 473 -20.13 5.21 18.53
CA LEU A 473 -21.49 4.71 18.29
C LEU A 473 -21.59 3.20 18.54
N ARG A 474 -20.63 2.42 18.06
CA ARG A 474 -20.61 0.96 18.27
C ARG A 474 -20.49 0.60 19.75
N GLY A 475 -19.63 1.30 20.49
CA GLY A 475 -19.49 1.15 21.94
C GLY A 475 -20.80 1.39 22.65
N ALA A 476 -21.45 2.51 22.38
CA ALA A 476 -22.72 2.88 22.99
C ALA A 476 -23.90 1.94 22.64
N LEU A 477 -24.03 1.55 21.36
CA LEU A 477 -25.06 0.58 20.97
C LEU A 477 -24.89 -0.78 21.65
N THR A 478 -23.66 -1.14 21.99
CA THR A 478 -23.36 -2.37 22.74
C THR A 478 -23.66 -2.20 24.23
N GLU A 479 -23.40 -1.03 24.81
CA GLU A 479 -23.61 -0.72 26.22
C GLU A 479 -25.11 -0.62 26.56
N TYR A 480 -25.88 0.10 25.74
CA TYR A 480 -27.32 0.34 25.99
C TYR A 480 -28.23 -0.71 25.34
N GLY A 481 -27.70 -1.59 24.51
CA GLY A 481 -28.42 -2.62 23.77
C GLY A 481 -28.49 -3.96 24.48
N ASP A 482 -29.07 -4.95 23.80
CA ASP A 482 -29.12 -6.34 24.30
C ASP A 482 -27.71 -6.98 24.15
N ALA A 483 -27.14 -7.37 25.30
CA ALA A 483 -25.83 -8.03 25.36
C ALA A 483 -25.76 -9.35 24.56
N ASN A 484 -26.90 -10.00 24.29
CA ASN A 484 -26.98 -11.25 23.55
C ASN A 484 -27.15 -11.05 22.05
N LEU A 485 -27.49 -9.83 21.60
CA LEU A 485 -27.66 -9.48 20.19
C LEU A 485 -26.41 -8.75 19.68
N PRO A 486 -25.54 -9.40 18.86
CA PRO A 486 -24.38 -8.71 18.34
C PRO A 486 -24.79 -7.57 17.43
N VAL A 487 -24.24 -6.39 17.68
CA VAL A 487 -24.48 -5.18 16.87
C VAL A 487 -23.32 -4.98 15.91
N ARG A 488 -23.66 -4.75 14.65
CA ARG A 488 -22.71 -4.35 13.62
C ARG A 488 -23.09 -2.98 13.09
N VAL A 489 -22.12 -2.06 12.99
CA VAL A 489 -22.33 -0.70 12.51
C VAL A 489 -21.44 -0.45 11.30
N ASP A 490 -22.07 -0.08 10.19
CA ASP A 490 -21.36 0.25 8.96
C ASP A 490 -21.91 1.57 8.36
N GLY A 491 -21.06 2.26 7.59
CA GLY A 491 -21.48 3.40 6.79
C GLY A 491 -22.38 2.95 5.62
N ARG A 492 -23.19 3.87 5.12
CA ARG A 492 -24.11 3.62 4.01
C ARG A 492 -23.41 3.23 2.71
N GLU A 493 -24.08 2.47 1.85
CA GLU A 493 -23.75 2.39 0.42
C GLU A 493 -24.40 3.55 -0.34
N LEU A 494 -23.66 4.24 -1.20
CA LEU A 494 -24.17 5.33 -2.03
C LEU A 494 -24.71 4.80 -3.37
N VAL A 495 -25.89 5.26 -3.78
CA VAL A 495 -26.38 5.18 -5.14
C VAL A 495 -26.53 6.60 -5.66
N LEU A 496 -25.60 7.02 -6.52
CA LEU A 496 -25.61 8.38 -7.07
C LEU A 496 -26.67 8.48 -8.18
N LEU A 497 -27.66 9.34 -8.01
CA LEU A 497 -28.69 9.58 -9.02
C LEU A 497 -28.13 10.41 -10.16
N LEU A 498 -28.44 10.00 -11.41
CA LEU A 498 -28.17 10.75 -12.63
C LEU A 498 -29.49 11.17 -13.26
N ILE A 499 -29.66 12.45 -13.52
CA ILE A 499 -30.86 13.03 -14.12
C ILE A 499 -30.44 13.92 -15.29
N ALA A 500 -30.91 13.60 -16.49
CA ALA A 500 -30.85 14.52 -17.62
C ALA A 500 -32.26 14.77 -18.15
N ALA A 501 -32.62 16.03 -18.29
CA ALA A 501 -33.98 16.39 -18.68
C ALA A 501 -34.04 17.66 -19.51
N LYS A 502 -35.04 17.73 -20.36
CA LYS A 502 -35.46 18.90 -21.11
C LYS A 502 -36.68 19.54 -20.45
N VAL A 503 -36.60 20.83 -20.26
CA VAL A 503 -37.63 21.56 -19.54
C VAL A 503 -38.22 22.64 -20.45
N LYS A 504 -39.52 22.62 -20.60
CA LYS A 504 -40.27 23.72 -21.24
C LYS A 504 -40.66 24.72 -20.17
N VAL A 505 -40.31 25.98 -20.42
CA VAL A 505 -40.65 27.09 -19.54
C VAL A 505 -41.92 27.76 -20.09
N ALA A 506 -42.82 28.14 -19.19
CA ALA A 506 -44.03 28.85 -19.52
C ALA A 506 -43.69 30.25 -20.16
N PRO A 507 -44.50 30.71 -21.14
CA PRO A 507 -44.14 31.89 -21.93
C PRO A 507 -43.94 33.20 -21.15
N ASP A 508 -44.46 33.27 -19.93
CA ASP A 508 -44.38 34.42 -19.01
C ASP A 508 -43.18 34.33 -18.06
N HIS A 509 -42.34 33.30 -18.20
CA HIS A 509 -41.16 33.11 -17.37
C HIS A 509 -39.89 32.99 -18.22
N ALA A 510 -38.74 33.31 -17.60
CA ALA A 510 -37.43 33.19 -18.22
C ALA A 510 -36.64 31.96 -17.67
N TRP A 511 -35.97 31.24 -18.54
CA TRP A 511 -35.13 30.10 -18.17
C TRP A 511 -34.16 30.41 -17.02
N GLN A 512 -33.47 31.53 -17.10
CA GLN A 512 -32.49 31.95 -16.11
C GLN A 512 -33.07 32.12 -14.70
N THR A 513 -34.39 32.27 -14.58
CA THR A 513 -35.11 32.39 -13.31
C THR A 513 -35.67 31.05 -12.84
N VAL A 514 -36.11 30.22 -13.77
CA VAL A 514 -36.76 28.94 -13.47
C VAL A 514 -35.73 27.85 -13.17
N GLU A 515 -34.64 27.74 -13.96
CA GLU A 515 -33.61 26.69 -13.81
C GLU A 515 -33.00 26.66 -12.41
N PRO A 516 -32.52 27.75 -11.81
CA PRO A 516 -31.93 27.68 -10.48
C PRO A 516 -32.92 27.23 -9.40
N ARG A 517 -34.19 27.65 -9.51
CA ARG A 517 -35.26 27.21 -8.59
C ARG A 517 -35.60 25.76 -8.75
N LEU A 518 -35.69 25.29 -10.00
CA LEU A 518 -35.91 23.86 -10.30
C LEU A 518 -34.75 23.00 -9.79
N ARG A 519 -33.53 23.42 -10.06
CA ARG A 519 -32.33 22.72 -9.57
C ARG A 519 -32.32 22.66 -8.03
N GLN A 520 -32.61 23.73 -7.36
CA GLN A 520 -32.70 23.79 -5.91
C GLN A 520 -33.81 22.87 -5.36
N ALA A 521 -35.00 22.89 -5.97
CA ALA A 521 -36.11 22.04 -5.58
C ALA A 521 -35.78 20.54 -5.74
N LEU A 522 -35.17 20.16 -6.85
CA LEU A 522 -34.72 18.77 -7.09
C LEU A 522 -33.62 18.36 -6.12
N LEU A 523 -32.63 19.21 -5.88
CA LEU A 523 -31.58 18.93 -4.89
C LEU A 523 -32.11 18.82 -3.46
N HIS A 524 -33.10 19.63 -3.10
CA HIS A 524 -33.75 19.54 -1.79
C HIS A 524 -34.55 18.23 -1.65
N ARG A 525 -35.33 17.83 -2.68
CA ARG A 525 -36.18 16.64 -2.63
C ARG A 525 -35.42 15.34 -2.77
N LEU A 526 -34.41 15.29 -3.67
CA LEU A 526 -33.66 14.09 -4.01
C LEU A 526 -32.25 14.08 -3.39
N GLY A 527 -31.84 15.16 -2.73
CA GLY A 527 -30.61 15.22 -1.96
C GLY A 527 -30.75 14.61 -0.59
N PHE A 528 -29.71 14.78 0.25
CA PHE A 528 -29.61 14.14 1.56
C PHE A 528 -30.82 14.41 2.46
N GLU A 529 -31.34 15.63 2.48
CA GLU A 529 -32.46 16.02 3.34
C GLU A 529 -33.77 15.34 2.98
N GLY A 530 -34.02 15.10 1.71
CA GLY A 530 -35.24 14.48 1.20
C GLY A 530 -35.21 12.96 1.07
N ARG A 531 -34.06 12.32 1.35
CA ARG A 531 -33.87 10.88 1.14
C ARG A 531 -33.64 10.13 2.44
N GLU A 532 -34.05 8.87 2.46
CA GLU A 532 -33.86 7.94 3.59
C GLU A 532 -33.17 6.67 3.11
N LEU A 533 -32.47 6.00 4.03
CA LEU A 533 -31.78 4.72 3.78
C LEU A 533 -32.77 3.63 3.34
N GLY A 534 -32.38 2.81 2.37
CA GLY A 534 -33.18 1.69 1.88
C GLY A 534 -34.42 2.09 1.08
N ARG A 535 -34.59 3.37 0.74
CA ARG A 535 -35.76 3.83 -0.05
C ARG A 535 -35.40 4.11 -1.50
N PRO A 536 -36.08 3.45 -2.45
CA PRO A 536 -35.85 3.68 -3.89
C PRO A 536 -36.22 5.11 -4.28
N ALA A 537 -35.54 5.67 -5.29
CA ALA A 537 -35.90 6.94 -5.92
C ALA A 537 -36.83 6.69 -7.11
N ARG A 538 -37.89 7.47 -7.24
CA ARG A 538 -38.91 7.30 -8.29
C ARG A 538 -38.89 8.46 -9.27
N LEU A 539 -39.05 8.17 -10.56
CA LEU A 539 -39.21 9.18 -11.61
C LEU A 539 -40.40 10.13 -11.34
N SER A 540 -41.46 9.58 -10.76
CA SER A 540 -42.64 10.39 -10.35
C SER A 540 -42.31 11.46 -9.30
N GLU A 541 -41.32 11.22 -8.43
CA GLU A 541 -40.85 12.22 -7.46
C GLU A 541 -40.14 13.38 -8.16
N VAL A 542 -39.35 13.06 -9.22
CA VAL A 542 -38.67 14.08 -10.03
C VAL A 542 -39.70 14.96 -10.74
N LEU A 543 -40.66 14.35 -11.44
CA LEU A 543 -41.70 15.06 -12.19
C LEU A 543 -42.61 15.89 -11.25
N ALA A 544 -43.06 15.27 -10.14
CA ALA A 544 -43.90 15.96 -9.19
C ALA A 544 -43.17 17.19 -8.60
N THR A 545 -41.87 17.07 -8.27
CA THR A 545 -41.07 18.18 -7.76
C THR A 545 -40.90 19.27 -8.81
N ALA A 546 -40.64 18.92 -10.05
CA ALA A 546 -40.48 19.87 -11.14
C ALA A 546 -41.76 20.74 -11.33
N HIS A 547 -42.93 20.11 -11.30
CA HIS A 547 -44.20 20.80 -11.45
C HIS A 547 -44.63 21.63 -10.25
N THR A 548 -43.94 21.55 -9.10
CA THR A 548 -44.14 22.53 -8.00
C THR A 548 -43.44 23.86 -8.22
N VAL A 549 -42.53 23.93 -9.19
CA VAL A 549 -41.74 25.14 -9.46
C VAL A 549 -42.50 26.03 -10.42
N PRO A 550 -42.86 27.27 -10.01
CA PRO A 550 -43.55 28.22 -10.89
C PRO A 550 -42.74 28.48 -12.17
N GLY A 551 -43.40 28.44 -13.31
CA GLY A 551 -42.80 28.68 -14.62
C GLY A 551 -42.33 27.38 -15.33
N VAL A 552 -42.44 26.22 -14.72
CA VAL A 552 -42.24 24.94 -15.41
C VAL A 552 -43.55 24.54 -16.06
N ASP A 553 -43.59 24.48 -17.39
CA ASP A 553 -44.72 23.99 -18.17
C ASP A 553 -44.75 22.46 -18.22
N TYR A 554 -43.66 21.88 -18.69
CA TYR A 554 -43.43 20.43 -18.58
C TYR A 554 -41.93 20.07 -18.51
N MET A 555 -41.65 18.86 -18.03
CA MET A 555 -40.31 18.30 -17.96
C MET A 555 -40.29 16.93 -18.66
N ASP A 556 -39.45 16.79 -19.67
CA ASP A 556 -39.15 15.53 -20.34
C ASP A 556 -37.84 14.97 -19.90
N VAL A 557 -37.85 13.78 -19.31
CA VAL A 557 -36.68 13.19 -18.68
C VAL A 557 -36.04 12.18 -19.63
N ASP A 558 -34.86 12.52 -20.14
CA ASP A 558 -34.12 11.62 -21.06
C ASP A 558 -33.36 10.52 -20.27
N VAL A 559 -32.82 10.87 -19.09
CA VAL A 559 -32.06 9.93 -18.26
C VAL A 559 -32.53 10.05 -16.80
N PHE A 560 -32.90 8.91 -16.22
CA PHE A 560 -33.08 8.75 -14.78
C PHE A 560 -32.55 7.37 -14.39
N THR A 561 -31.36 7.34 -13.80
CA THR A 561 -30.68 6.12 -13.40
C THR A 561 -29.86 6.34 -12.13
N GLY A 562 -29.28 5.27 -11.60
CA GLY A 562 -28.42 5.32 -10.43
C GLY A 562 -27.09 4.60 -10.69
N VAL A 563 -26.01 5.18 -10.18
CA VAL A 563 -24.68 4.59 -10.18
C VAL A 563 -24.38 4.08 -8.78
N PRO A 564 -24.27 2.75 -8.57
CA PRO A 564 -23.87 2.19 -7.28
C PRO A 564 -22.42 2.52 -6.95
N ALA A 565 -22.10 2.65 -5.66
CA ALA A 565 -20.73 2.91 -5.18
C ALA A 565 -19.72 1.84 -5.61
N PHE A 566 -20.18 0.61 -5.84
CA PHE A 566 -19.35 -0.53 -6.25
C PHE A 566 -19.65 -0.97 -7.70
N ALA A 567 -19.98 -0.02 -8.57
CA ALA A 567 -20.10 -0.31 -9.99
C ALA A 567 -18.73 -0.70 -10.56
N THR A 568 -18.70 -1.78 -11.34
CA THR A 568 -17.47 -2.17 -12.04
C THR A 568 -17.12 -1.17 -13.14
N PRO A 569 -15.86 -1.08 -13.58
CA PRO A 569 -15.47 -0.21 -14.69
C PRO A 569 -16.26 -0.48 -15.97
N GLU A 570 -16.62 -1.75 -16.22
CA GLU A 570 -17.45 -2.14 -17.36
C GLU A 570 -18.88 -1.60 -17.22
N GLU A 571 -19.51 -1.74 -16.05
CA GLU A 571 -20.83 -1.21 -15.74
C GLU A 571 -20.88 0.32 -15.87
N LEU A 572 -19.82 1.02 -15.39
CA LEU A 572 -19.69 2.47 -15.56
C LEU A 572 -19.55 2.87 -17.03
N THR A 573 -18.75 2.15 -17.79
CA THR A 573 -18.56 2.40 -19.22
C THR A 573 -19.85 2.19 -20.00
N GLU A 574 -20.60 1.14 -19.68
CA GLU A 574 -21.90 0.87 -20.29
C GLU A 574 -22.93 1.96 -19.98
N LEU A 575 -23.02 2.39 -18.72
CA LEU A 575 -23.90 3.48 -18.29
C LEU A 575 -23.58 4.81 -18.98
N LEU A 576 -22.29 5.11 -19.18
CA LEU A 576 -21.84 6.36 -19.81
C LEU A 576 -22.00 6.34 -21.33
N THR A 577 -21.76 5.20 -21.98
CA THR A 577 -21.82 5.07 -23.45
C THR A 577 -23.22 4.85 -23.98
N ARG A 578 -24.07 4.19 -23.20
CA ARG A 578 -25.45 3.86 -23.57
C ARG A 578 -26.37 4.02 -22.36
N PRO A 579 -26.66 5.26 -21.93
CA PRO A 579 -27.69 5.47 -20.93
C PRO A 579 -29.00 4.91 -21.52
N GLY A 580 -29.53 3.89 -20.85
CA GLY A 580 -30.83 3.32 -21.26
C GLY A 580 -31.96 4.33 -21.07
N PRO A 581 -33.19 4.00 -21.47
CA PRO A 581 -34.34 4.86 -21.23
C PRO A 581 -34.51 5.15 -19.73
N PRO A 582 -35.13 6.27 -19.35
CA PRO A 582 -35.31 6.63 -17.96
C PRO A 582 -36.02 5.52 -17.20
N ARG A 583 -35.44 5.09 -16.09
CA ARG A 583 -36.02 4.05 -15.24
C ARG A 583 -37.18 4.64 -14.44
N ALA A 584 -38.30 3.93 -14.33
CA ALA A 584 -39.40 4.36 -13.47
C ALA A 584 -38.98 4.44 -12.00
N THR A 585 -38.01 3.61 -11.60
CA THR A 585 -37.48 3.54 -10.21
C THR A 585 -36.01 3.20 -10.23
N VAL A 586 -35.21 3.93 -9.46
CA VAL A 586 -33.83 3.58 -9.11
C VAL A 586 -33.89 2.87 -7.75
N PRO A 587 -33.52 1.57 -7.68
CA PRO A 587 -33.60 0.81 -6.45
C PRO A 587 -32.57 1.32 -5.44
N ALA A 588 -32.96 1.27 -4.17
CA ALA A 588 -32.06 1.38 -3.03
C ALA A 588 -32.52 0.35 -1.98
N HIS A 589 -31.64 -0.56 -1.65
CA HIS A 589 -31.98 -1.70 -0.81
C HIS A 589 -31.72 -1.39 0.66
N PRO A 590 -32.56 -1.88 1.59
CA PRO A 590 -32.20 -1.91 3.00
C PRO A 590 -31.03 -2.86 3.24
N ALA A 591 -30.42 -2.81 4.42
CA ALA A 591 -29.36 -3.74 4.75
C ALA A 591 -29.81 -5.19 4.55
N THR A 592 -28.96 -5.99 3.91
CA THR A 592 -29.29 -7.39 3.56
C THR A 592 -28.03 -8.23 3.50
N TYR A 593 -28.19 -9.53 3.80
CA TYR A 593 -27.14 -10.50 3.52
C TYR A 593 -27.10 -10.79 2.01
N ASP A 594 -25.92 -10.72 1.42
CA ASP A 594 -25.72 -10.92 -0.01
C ASP A 594 -24.52 -11.83 -0.28
N GLU A 595 -24.62 -12.61 -1.35
CA GLU A 595 -23.52 -13.43 -1.86
C GLU A 595 -23.36 -13.12 -3.36
N LYS A 596 -22.26 -12.51 -3.73
CA LYS A 596 -21.95 -12.24 -5.14
C LYS A 596 -20.85 -13.18 -5.62
N THR A 597 -21.10 -13.88 -6.72
CA THR A 597 -20.14 -14.76 -7.35
C THR A 597 -19.74 -14.22 -8.72
N HIS A 598 -18.47 -14.40 -9.06
CA HIS A 598 -17.94 -14.24 -10.39
C HIS A 598 -17.76 -15.63 -11.04
N THR A 599 -18.18 -15.78 -12.27
CA THR A 599 -17.92 -17.01 -13.03
C THR A 599 -16.88 -16.72 -14.11
N VAL A 600 -15.77 -17.43 -14.05
CA VAL A 600 -14.68 -17.32 -15.03
C VAL A 600 -15.19 -17.63 -16.44
N ARG A 601 -15.08 -16.67 -17.35
CA ARG A 601 -15.63 -16.76 -18.73
C ARG A 601 -14.55 -16.99 -19.78
N ALA A 602 -13.32 -16.58 -19.53
CA ALA A 602 -12.22 -16.70 -20.47
C ALA A 602 -11.87 -18.17 -20.75
N ASP A 603 -11.65 -18.51 -22.02
CA ASP A 603 -11.36 -19.89 -22.45
C ASP A 603 -9.99 -20.37 -21.95
N ASP A 604 -9.03 -19.47 -21.79
CA ASP A 604 -7.69 -19.70 -21.26
C ASP A 604 -7.61 -19.51 -19.74
N GLY A 605 -8.73 -19.20 -19.08
CA GLY A 605 -8.83 -18.96 -17.65
C GLY A 605 -8.58 -17.50 -17.28
N GLU A 606 -8.83 -17.17 -16.03
CA GLU A 606 -8.53 -15.85 -15.41
C GLU A 606 -7.63 -16.05 -14.20
N THR A 607 -6.83 -15.05 -13.87
CA THR A 607 -6.07 -15.04 -12.62
C THR A 607 -6.93 -14.51 -11.47
N LEU A 608 -6.63 -14.93 -10.25
CA LEU A 608 -7.33 -14.38 -9.09
C LEU A 608 -7.11 -12.87 -8.95
N SER A 609 -5.93 -12.38 -9.37
CA SER A 609 -5.61 -10.94 -9.39
C SER A 609 -6.49 -10.15 -10.37
N GLU A 610 -6.85 -10.71 -11.52
CA GLU A 610 -7.79 -10.06 -12.45
C GLU A 610 -9.20 -9.96 -11.86
N VAL A 611 -9.63 -10.99 -11.13
CA VAL A 611 -10.91 -10.96 -10.41
C VAL A 611 -10.86 -9.91 -9.29
N CYS A 612 -9.76 -9.84 -8.51
CA CYS A 612 -9.54 -8.80 -7.52
C CYS A 612 -9.66 -7.40 -8.13
N ALA A 613 -8.96 -7.15 -9.23
CA ALA A 613 -8.97 -5.86 -9.93
C ALA A 613 -10.37 -5.48 -10.43
N ARG A 614 -11.09 -6.44 -11.00
CA ARG A 614 -12.46 -6.22 -11.55
C ARG A 614 -13.45 -5.81 -10.49
N TYR A 615 -13.37 -6.39 -9.29
CA TYR A 615 -14.35 -6.16 -8.22
C TYR A 615 -13.82 -5.25 -7.11
N GLY A 616 -12.56 -4.81 -7.17
CA GLY A 616 -11.93 -3.98 -6.13
C GLY A 616 -11.80 -4.70 -4.79
N VAL A 617 -11.68 -6.04 -4.79
CA VAL A 617 -11.58 -6.86 -3.58
C VAL A 617 -10.11 -7.22 -3.36
N PRO A 618 -9.55 -7.01 -2.15
CA PRO A 618 -8.20 -7.43 -1.82
C PRO A 618 -8.01 -8.94 -1.98
N LEU A 619 -6.81 -9.37 -2.42
CA LEU A 619 -6.49 -10.79 -2.65
C LEU A 619 -6.70 -11.65 -1.39
N ALA A 620 -6.29 -11.14 -0.23
CA ALA A 620 -6.46 -11.83 1.04
C ALA A 620 -7.94 -12.09 1.36
N GLU A 621 -8.80 -11.10 1.10
CA GLU A 621 -10.25 -11.25 1.30
C GLU A 621 -10.85 -12.24 0.30
N LEU A 622 -10.42 -12.19 -0.96
CA LEU A 622 -10.89 -13.13 -1.97
C LEU A 622 -10.49 -14.57 -1.64
N LEU A 623 -9.28 -14.80 -1.14
CA LEU A 623 -8.83 -16.11 -0.66
C LEU A 623 -9.59 -16.54 0.61
N ARG A 624 -9.89 -15.62 1.51
CA ARG A 624 -10.72 -15.89 2.70
C ARG A 624 -12.12 -16.34 2.32
N LEU A 625 -12.70 -15.75 1.28
CA LEU A 625 -14.03 -16.12 0.78
C LEU A 625 -14.02 -17.44 0.02
N ASN A 626 -12.87 -17.83 -0.54
CA ASN A 626 -12.70 -19.02 -1.39
C ASN A 626 -11.51 -19.88 -0.91
N PRO A 627 -11.60 -20.51 0.28
CA PRO A 627 -10.48 -21.27 0.85
C PRO A 627 -10.10 -22.52 0.05
N ASP A 628 -10.92 -22.93 -0.89
CA ASP A 628 -10.73 -24.04 -1.82
C ASP A 628 -9.91 -23.67 -3.07
N ILE A 629 -9.55 -22.41 -3.27
CA ILE A 629 -8.67 -21.97 -4.33
C ILE A 629 -7.22 -22.05 -3.86
N THR A 630 -6.50 -23.06 -4.36
CA THR A 630 -5.07 -23.26 -4.06
C THR A 630 -4.15 -22.69 -5.13
N ASP A 631 -4.61 -22.62 -6.38
CA ASP A 631 -3.88 -22.00 -7.48
C ASP A 631 -4.48 -20.64 -7.84
N THR A 632 -3.74 -19.59 -7.53
CA THR A 632 -4.15 -18.20 -7.77
C THR A 632 -3.80 -17.71 -9.19
N ARG A 633 -2.96 -18.46 -9.91
CA ARG A 633 -2.41 -18.05 -11.21
C ARG A 633 -3.35 -18.38 -12.37
N ARG A 634 -4.20 -19.38 -12.22
CA ARG A 634 -5.09 -19.82 -13.28
C ARG A 634 -6.37 -20.44 -12.74
N LEU A 635 -7.45 -19.69 -12.86
CA LEU A 635 -8.80 -20.19 -12.58
C LEU A 635 -9.41 -20.76 -13.86
N PRO A 636 -9.85 -22.01 -13.89
CA PRO A 636 -10.40 -22.61 -15.10
C PRO A 636 -11.75 -22.00 -15.46
N LYS A 637 -12.06 -21.98 -16.76
CA LYS A 637 -13.37 -21.55 -17.27
C LYS A 637 -14.52 -22.27 -16.55
N GLY A 638 -15.55 -21.54 -16.20
CA GLY A 638 -16.72 -22.03 -15.47
C GLY A 638 -16.53 -22.11 -13.97
N ARG A 639 -15.34 -21.82 -13.43
CA ARG A 639 -15.13 -21.72 -11.99
C ARG A 639 -15.92 -20.55 -11.44
N SER A 640 -16.68 -20.81 -10.37
CA SER A 640 -17.38 -19.77 -9.61
C SER A 640 -16.50 -19.33 -8.44
N VAL A 641 -16.33 -18.02 -8.27
CA VAL A 641 -15.52 -17.39 -7.23
C VAL A 641 -16.42 -16.42 -6.46
N TYR A 642 -16.51 -16.58 -5.15
CA TYR A 642 -17.20 -15.60 -4.30
C TYR A 642 -16.38 -14.31 -4.25
N VAL A 643 -16.96 -13.22 -4.74
CA VAL A 643 -16.35 -11.89 -4.71
C VAL A 643 -16.91 -11.03 -3.58
N PHE A 644 -18.03 -11.43 -3.02
CA PHE A 644 -18.61 -10.85 -1.81
C PHE A 644 -19.45 -11.89 -1.09
N ARG A 645 -19.36 -11.93 0.22
CA ARG A 645 -20.21 -12.74 1.08
C ARG A 645 -20.33 -12.09 2.44
N GLY A 646 -21.50 -11.54 2.76
CA GLY A 646 -21.71 -10.86 4.01
C GLY A 646 -22.92 -9.94 4.02
N ILE A 647 -23.01 -9.09 5.03
CA ILE A 647 -24.07 -8.09 5.12
C ILE A 647 -23.64 -6.86 4.31
N ARG A 648 -24.49 -6.46 3.36
CA ARG A 648 -24.40 -5.16 2.71
C ARG A 648 -25.16 -4.12 3.52
N PRO A 649 -24.56 -2.96 3.80
CA PRO A 649 -25.24 -1.83 4.42
C PRO A 649 -26.43 -1.36 3.58
N ALA A 650 -27.35 -0.64 4.23
CA ALA A 650 -28.45 -0.01 3.53
C ALA A 650 -27.94 1.06 2.53
N GLN A 651 -28.58 1.10 1.39
CA GLN A 651 -28.24 2.03 0.31
C GLN A 651 -28.96 3.38 0.51
N LEU A 652 -28.26 4.45 0.19
CA LEU A 652 -28.83 5.80 0.10
C LEU A 652 -28.78 6.26 -1.36
N ALA A 653 -29.96 6.31 -2.01
CA ALA A 653 -30.08 6.86 -3.36
C ALA A 653 -30.29 8.36 -3.26
N LEU A 654 -29.30 9.16 -3.69
CA LEU A 654 -29.37 10.61 -3.61
C LEU A 654 -28.77 11.33 -4.83
N LEU A 655 -29.26 12.54 -5.08
CA LEU A 655 -28.69 13.49 -5.99
C LEU A 655 -27.68 14.35 -5.23
N SER A 656 -26.39 14.27 -5.60
CA SER A 656 -25.32 14.94 -4.87
C SER A 656 -25.04 16.33 -5.47
N PRO A 657 -25.04 17.38 -4.67
CA PRO A 657 -24.63 18.71 -5.14
C PRO A 657 -23.11 18.81 -5.36
N ARG A 658 -22.33 17.84 -4.85
CA ARG A 658 -20.87 17.82 -4.95
C ARG A 658 -20.36 17.23 -6.27
N ALA A 659 -21.17 16.38 -6.91
CA ALA A 659 -20.84 15.80 -8.21
C ALA A 659 -21.48 16.67 -9.31
N ALA A 660 -20.64 17.40 -10.05
CA ALA A 660 -21.06 18.09 -11.25
C ALA A 660 -21.65 17.04 -12.23
N ASP A 661 -22.45 17.48 -13.16
CA ASP A 661 -23.02 16.67 -14.25
C ASP A 661 -23.98 15.53 -13.84
N THR A 662 -24.36 15.42 -12.57
CA THR A 662 -25.39 14.48 -12.12
C THR A 662 -26.81 15.00 -12.35
N LEU A 663 -26.98 16.30 -12.53
CA LEU A 663 -28.23 16.97 -12.85
C LEU A 663 -28.04 17.90 -14.06
N ILE A 664 -28.40 17.43 -15.23
CA ILE A 664 -28.31 18.17 -16.49
C ILE A 664 -29.73 18.63 -16.87
N LEU A 665 -29.96 19.92 -16.88
CA LEU A 665 -31.22 20.55 -17.28
C LEU A 665 -30.98 21.38 -18.53
N THR A 666 -31.80 21.18 -19.56
CA THR A 666 -31.73 21.92 -20.83
C THR A 666 -33.08 22.53 -21.15
N GLU A 667 -33.09 23.76 -21.68
CA GLU A 667 -34.30 24.43 -22.08
C GLU A 667 -34.84 23.89 -23.39
N VAL A 668 -36.13 23.62 -23.46
CA VAL A 668 -36.85 23.36 -24.73
C VAL A 668 -37.24 24.71 -25.33
N LYS A 669 -36.62 25.05 -26.43
CA LYS A 669 -36.94 26.31 -27.17
C LYS A 669 -38.29 26.26 -27.82
#